data_bb86c2c7aa78e70280ea4947b19c8d5b
#
_entry.id   bb86c2c7aa78e70280ea4947b19c8d5b
#
_cell.length_a   1.000
_cell.length_b   1.000
_cell.length_c   1.000
_cell.angle_alpha   90.00
_cell.angle_beta   90.00
_cell.angle_gamma   90.00
#
_symmetry.space_group_name_H-M   'P 1'
#
loop_
_entity.id
_entity.type
_entity.pdbx_description
1 polymer ?
#
loop_
_entity_poly.entity_id
_entity_poly.type
_entity_poly.pdbx_seq_one_letter_code
_entity_poly.pdbx_strand_id
1 'polypeptide(L)'
;MTRATFKLMLLSIFLFYLLLNNLKAHGGDNHKPKMPAIGIVQGSVTDSVTSQPIEYASISVIDNNSGTVVTGGLSKKDGSFNIKEIPLGQHIIIIEFIGYAKKEIGPLNIFPGENGSINNFLGEISLKISSVNLDAVEVVGDESQFIQTVDKQIFKVGKNLTAAGGTGFDLLKKVPTVDVNIDGEVSIAGDANVTILIDGKKSGLTGSNRRGVVDNIQVGMVEKVEVITNPSAKYDPDGVGGIINIVMKRGAFDGLNGSISGMAGEYEKRNLNGNMNYRSDKWNMFAGASTRSGNNIGKGFREFTYKKSDGDSSLKQNTLRIKNPANVGLRLGGDYYPSKNSTISYTYSFNDHSEKTQEELEYVLPFSRITKSNSEDIGNHHDHSVAYENKFGTNDQKLSASIDLNYEEDNVVQYNIDLDNLQSGVTDTDFKEDNQSQTFRVDYEDKVNEKFSIETGLKATLKSFSTDYNYLEKLYINDYNEDIYAAYASLTYDINDRFGIKAGARFEQVETNASLKSSSSFSINDSTNIITHIISNAVEASPYNNPYSKIYPSMFLIYKLSPMKTIQFGYSQKVNRPGRRTISPFPRNTFDISRIRNGNPYLDPEYSDVAELKYSSNSRKLNLNAGLSYKLVKDNIMWWDRDYVLFENEEYEILTADNSENSENLGSSLIINYRPMPLISLMFSRWSWNNKTYGNGESDLNGNSSGTWNRAMITLNVPRIARFEVTIGGRGKMKFTTGSSPGSINTDIGIQKSFLQNKLSVTLKFDDVFDTKKFVINTENVITPIDPEKDSYTQIMNAERRRQQRYMSININYNFGKQQKKKWNRRNFGGRGGGGGMDMDY
;
A
#
# COMPACT_ATOMS: atom_id res chain seq x y z
N MET A 1 -18.26 -5.87 -22.24
CA MET A 1 -18.64 -4.44 -22.15
C MET A 1 -19.99 -4.31 -22.83
N THR A 2 -21.06 -4.06 -22.09
CA THR A 2 -22.38 -3.91 -22.68
C THR A 2 -22.43 -2.59 -23.49
N ARG A 3 -23.25 -2.53 -24.56
CA ARG A 3 -23.43 -1.31 -25.36
C ARG A 3 -23.76 -0.06 -24.53
N ALA A 4 -24.32 -0.23 -23.33
CA ALA A 4 -24.65 0.84 -22.39
C ALA A 4 -23.39 1.43 -21.70
N THR A 5 -22.44 0.60 -21.28
CA THR A 5 -21.18 1.07 -20.64
C THR A 5 -20.27 1.78 -21.63
N PHE A 6 -20.26 1.36 -22.89
CA PHE A 6 -19.52 2.03 -23.94
C PHE A 6 -20.14 3.40 -24.29
N LYS A 7 -21.49 3.50 -24.31
CA LYS A 7 -22.19 4.78 -24.50
C LYS A 7 -21.98 5.77 -23.35
N LEU A 8 -21.94 5.30 -22.09
CA LEU A 8 -21.64 6.15 -20.94
C LEU A 8 -20.19 6.65 -20.95
N MET A 9 -19.26 5.81 -21.36
CA MET A 9 -17.84 6.20 -21.52
C MET A 9 -17.66 7.22 -22.66
N LEU A 10 -18.35 7.04 -23.79
CA LEU A 10 -18.37 8.02 -24.87
C LEU A 10 -19.08 9.32 -24.47
N LEU A 11 -20.15 9.23 -23.69
CA LEU A 11 -20.86 10.40 -23.18
C LEU A 11 -20.00 11.21 -22.18
N SER A 12 -19.23 10.54 -21.32
CA SER A 12 -18.29 11.20 -20.40
C SER A 12 -17.10 11.83 -21.16
N ILE A 13 -16.60 11.18 -22.20
CA ILE A 13 -15.56 11.74 -23.09
C ILE A 13 -16.13 12.92 -23.89
N PHE A 14 -17.36 12.82 -24.35
CA PHE A 14 -18.03 13.89 -25.11
C PHE A 14 -18.37 15.10 -24.24
N LEU A 15 -18.83 14.88 -23.01
CA LEU A 15 -19.02 15.96 -22.00
C LEU A 15 -17.68 16.62 -21.63
N PHE A 16 -16.62 15.84 -21.52
CA PHE A 16 -15.27 16.34 -21.27
C PHE A 16 -14.72 17.14 -22.47
N TYR A 17 -15.01 16.70 -23.69
CA TYR A 17 -14.68 17.43 -24.92
C TYR A 17 -15.47 18.74 -25.06
N LEU A 18 -16.75 18.74 -24.70
CA LEU A 18 -17.59 19.95 -24.65
C LEU A 18 -17.13 20.95 -23.59
N LEU A 19 -16.72 20.47 -22.41
CA LEU A 19 -16.12 21.31 -21.35
C LEU A 19 -14.79 21.93 -21.80
N LEU A 20 -13.94 21.19 -22.53
CA LEU A 20 -12.69 21.70 -23.06
C LEU A 20 -12.88 22.71 -24.18
N ASN A 21 -13.90 22.56 -25.03
CA ASN A 21 -14.16 23.49 -26.11
C ASN A 21 -14.83 24.80 -25.61
N ASN A 22 -15.61 24.77 -24.54
CA ASN A 22 -16.16 25.99 -23.92
C ASN A 22 -15.11 26.79 -23.14
N LEU A 23 -13.96 26.20 -22.79
CA LEU A 23 -12.82 26.90 -22.16
C LEU A 23 -11.90 27.60 -23.17
N LYS A 24 -12.06 27.36 -24.47
CA LYS A 24 -11.29 28.04 -25.53
C LYS A 24 -11.89 29.34 -26.07
N ALA A 25 -13.10 29.70 -25.66
CA ALA A 25 -13.77 30.91 -26.13
C ALA A 25 -13.64 32.05 -25.10
N HIS A 26 -12.42 32.56 -24.85
CA HIS A 26 -12.11 33.96 -24.50
C HIS A 26 -10.61 34.08 -24.26
N GLY A 27 -9.89 34.30 -25.34
CA GLY A 27 -8.49 34.63 -25.38
C GLY A 27 -8.18 35.24 -26.75
N GLY A 28 -8.67 36.45 -27.01
CA GLY A 28 -8.19 37.23 -28.13
C GLY A 28 -6.72 37.54 -27.89
N ASP A 29 -5.82 36.94 -28.67
CA ASP A 29 -4.43 37.34 -28.78
C ASP A 29 -4.34 38.73 -29.36
N ASN A 30 -4.39 39.75 -28.51
CA ASN A 30 -3.84 41.04 -28.86
C ASN A 30 -2.30 40.90 -28.88
N HIS A 31 -1.75 40.60 -30.03
CA HIS A 31 -0.32 40.73 -30.30
C HIS A 31 0.05 42.23 -30.22
N LYS A 32 0.28 42.72 -28.99
CA LYS A 32 1.16 43.91 -28.84
C LYS A 32 2.59 43.46 -29.16
N PRO A 33 3.33 44.23 -29.97
CA PRO A 33 4.75 43.91 -30.25
C PRO A 33 5.51 43.82 -28.91
N LYS A 34 6.20 42.67 -28.67
CA LYS A 34 7.05 42.49 -27.48
C LYS A 34 8.13 43.55 -27.53
N MET A 35 8.18 44.42 -26.54
CA MET A 35 9.29 45.35 -26.35
C MET A 35 10.60 44.56 -26.16
N PRO A 36 11.73 45.03 -26.74
CA PRO A 36 13.01 44.34 -26.60
C PRO A 36 13.41 44.24 -25.12
N ALA A 37 13.87 43.06 -24.69
CA ALA A 37 14.26 42.77 -23.31
C ALA A 37 15.78 43.03 -23.15
N ILE A 38 16.16 44.30 -23.10
CA ILE A 38 17.56 44.77 -23.05
C ILE A 38 17.88 45.51 -21.75
N GLY A 39 16.89 45.79 -20.89
CA GLY A 39 17.07 46.53 -19.64
C GLY A 39 17.91 45.79 -18.60
N ILE A 40 18.62 46.51 -17.77
CA ILE A 40 19.45 46.00 -16.68
C ILE A 40 19.12 46.79 -15.41
N VAL A 41 18.94 46.09 -14.27
CA VAL A 41 18.76 46.68 -12.93
C VAL A 41 19.84 46.11 -12.01
N GLN A 42 20.55 46.98 -11.32
CA GLN A 42 21.67 46.65 -10.42
C GLN A 42 21.49 47.33 -9.06
N GLY A 43 21.99 46.70 -8.02
CA GLY A 43 21.98 47.25 -6.67
C GLY A 43 22.59 46.29 -5.64
N SER A 44 22.49 46.62 -4.37
CA SER A 44 22.90 45.76 -3.27
C SER A 44 21.84 45.75 -2.16
N VAL A 45 21.71 44.61 -1.48
CA VAL A 45 20.76 44.40 -0.39
C VAL A 45 21.49 44.20 0.93
N THR A 46 21.11 45.02 1.95
CA THR A 46 21.72 44.99 3.28
C THR A 46 20.67 44.89 4.38
N ASP A 47 21.06 44.41 5.55
CA ASP A 47 20.26 44.47 6.78
C ASP A 47 20.22 45.91 7.32
N SER A 48 19.02 46.42 7.64
CA SER A 48 18.87 47.83 8.07
C SER A 48 19.44 48.15 9.45
N VAL A 49 19.77 47.15 10.27
CA VAL A 49 20.29 47.32 11.64
C VAL A 49 21.81 47.06 11.69
N THR A 50 22.22 45.95 11.05
CA THR A 50 23.64 45.52 11.10
C THR A 50 24.45 45.99 9.91
N SER A 51 23.83 46.56 8.87
CA SER A 51 24.46 46.93 7.58
C SER A 51 25.21 45.79 6.91
N GLN A 52 25.00 44.55 7.35
CA GLN A 52 25.55 43.34 6.73
C GLN A 52 24.91 43.04 5.40
N PRO A 53 25.62 42.59 4.36
CA PRO A 53 25.06 42.21 3.10
C PRO A 53 24.16 40.99 3.26
N ILE A 54 23.00 41.01 2.60
CA ILE A 54 22.06 39.90 2.61
C ILE A 54 22.27 39.05 1.36
N GLU A 55 22.82 37.85 1.52
CA GLU A 55 23.02 36.89 0.46
C GLU A 55 21.69 36.16 0.17
N TYR A 56 21.40 35.90 -1.10
CA TYR A 56 20.20 35.18 -1.58
C TYR A 56 18.84 35.90 -1.33
N ALA A 57 18.83 37.20 -1.17
CA ALA A 57 17.59 37.96 -1.26
C ALA A 57 16.98 37.77 -2.66
N SER A 58 15.68 37.52 -2.74
CA SER A 58 14.96 37.35 -4.02
C SER A 58 14.61 38.71 -4.60
N ILE A 59 15.04 38.99 -5.82
CA ILE A 59 14.70 40.20 -6.58
C ILE A 59 13.80 39.79 -7.72
N SER A 60 12.55 40.29 -7.75
CA SER A 60 11.58 40.06 -8.82
C SER A 60 11.25 41.36 -9.54
N VAL A 61 11.26 41.33 -10.86
CA VAL A 61 10.86 42.44 -11.72
C VAL A 61 9.44 42.16 -12.23
N ILE A 62 8.52 43.08 -11.94
CA ILE A 62 7.11 42.94 -12.28
C ILE A 62 6.74 44.03 -13.27
N ASP A 63 6.06 43.68 -14.37
CA ASP A 63 5.48 44.65 -15.28
C ASP A 63 4.34 45.42 -14.59
N ASN A 64 4.46 46.75 -14.54
CA ASN A 64 3.55 47.60 -13.82
C ASN A 64 2.10 47.59 -14.39
N ASN A 65 1.92 47.26 -15.68
CA ASN A 65 0.61 47.25 -16.31
C ASN A 65 -0.11 45.88 -16.17
N SER A 66 0.67 44.80 -16.30
CA SER A 66 0.09 43.45 -16.28
C SER A 66 0.14 42.77 -14.91
N GLY A 67 0.96 43.29 -13.98
CA GLY A 67 1.20 42.69 -12.65
C GLY A 67 1.92 41.33 -12.70
N THR A 68 2.51 40.96 -13.85
CA THR A 68 3.20 39.68 -14.04
C THR A 68 4.70 39.81 -13.83
N VAL A 69 5.32 38.79 -13.23
CA VAL A 69 6.79 38.74 -13.11
C VAL A 69 7.41 38.50 -14.50
N VAL A 70 8.24 39.40 -14.96
CA VAL A 70 8.93 39.34 -16.26
C VAL A 70 10.31 38.68 -16.16
N THR A 71 11.05 38.96 -15.08
CA THR A 71 12.37 38.35 -14.81
C THR A 71 12.70 38.49 -13.34
N GLY A 72 13.85 37.95 -12.88
CA GLY A 72 14.29 38.08 -11.48
C GLY A 72 15.62 37.36 -11.25
N GLY A 73 16.14 37.50 -10.02
CA GLY A 73 17.38 36.87 -9.60
C GLY A 73 17.57 36.88 -8.10
N LEU A 74 18.79 36.56 -7.65
CA LEU A 74 19.16 36.53 -6.24
C LEU A 74 20.38 37.46 -6.02
N SER A 75 20.45 38.07 -4.83
CA SER A 75 21.66 38.77 -4.39
C SER A 75 22.79 37.76 -4.11
N LYS A 76 24.02 38.23 -4.37
CA LYS A 76 25.25 37.47 -4.15
C LYS A 76 25.70 37.57 -2.68
N LYS A 77 26.82 36.90 -2.35
CA LYS A 77 27.42 36.89 -1.01
C LYS A 77 27.74 38.30 -0.46
N ASP A 78 28.08 39.22 -1.33
CA ASP A 78 28.34 40.63 -1.01
C ASP A 78 27.05 41.50 -1.04
N GLY A 79 25.87 40.86 -1.09
CA GLY A 79 24.57 41.52 -1.22
C GLY A 79 24.26 42.08 -2.61
N SER A 80 25.19 42.12 -3.54
CA SER A 80 25.00 42.72 -4.87
C SER A 80 24.07 41.85 -5.76
N PHE A 81 23.30 42.52 -6.63
CA PHE A 81 22.50 41.84 -7.65
C PHE A 81 22.59 42.56 -9.00
N ASN A 82 22.40 41.78 -10.07
CA ASN A 82 22.41 42.29 -11.43
C ASN A 82 21.36 41.49 -12.26
N ILE A 83 20.19 42.10 -12.49
CA ILE A 83 19.10 41.52 -13.23
C ILE A 83 19.12 42.06 -14.64
N LYS A 84 19.23 41.16 -15.62
CA LYS A 84 19.32 41.43 -17.04
C LYS A 84 18.03 40.98 -17.76
N GLU A 85 17.96 41.31 -19.05
CA GLU A 85 16.86 40.89 -19.93
C GLU A 85 15.48 41.38 -19.43
N ILE A 86 15.45 42.66 -19.01
CA ILE A 86 14.20 43.31 -18.60
C ILE A 86 13.61 43.98 -19.85
N PRO A 87 12.32 43.71 -20.20
CA PRO A 87 11.65 44.40 -21.28
C PRO A 87 11.63 45.92 -21.04
N LEU A 88 11.70 46.71 -22.10
CA LEU A 88 11.51 48.16 -21.97
C LEU A 88 10.10 48.47 -21.51
N GLY A 89 9.95 49.41 -20.56
CA GLY A 89 8.66 49.71 -19.96
C GLY A 89 8.75 50.18 -18.52
N GLN A 90 7.57 50.25 -17.86
CA GLN A 90 7.47 50.55 -16.43
C GLN A 90 7.43 49.25 -15.63
N HIS A 91 8.30 49.15 -14.63
CA HIS A 91 8.43 47.94 -13.82
C HIS A 91 8.48 48.27 -12.33
N ILE A 92 7.99 47.37 -11.49
CA ILE A 92 8.12 47.37 -10.03
C ILE A 92 9.15 46.31 -9.65
N ILE A 93 10.16 46.71 -8.86
CA ILE A 93 11.16 45.78 -8.31
C ILE A 93 10.71 45.37 -6.92
N ILE A 94 10.55 44.05 -6.70
CA ILE A 94 10.22 43.50 -5.41
C ILE A 94 11.43 42.78 -4.86
N ILE A 95 11.84 43.15 -3.64
CA ILE A 95 12.94 42.50 -2.93
C ILE A 95 12.40 41.85 -1.66
N GLU A 96 12.65 40.54 -1.54
CA GLU A 96 12.16 39.73 -0.41
C GLU A 96 13.28 38.86 0.15
N PHE A 97 13.35 38.80 1.47
CA PHE A 97 14.24 37.88 2.17
C PHE A 97 13.53 37.36 3.44
N ILE A 98 13.81 36.12 3.81
CA ILE A 98 13.15 35.45 4.96
C ILE A 98 13.49 36.19 6.25
N GLY A 99 12.45 36.58 7.00
CA GLY A 99 12.59 37.32 8.25
C GLY A 99 12.65 38.85 8.10
N TYR A 100 12.55 39.36 6.86
CA TYR A 100 12.55 40.77 6.56
C TYR A 100 11.24 41.24 5.92
N ALA A 101 10.89 42.50 6.11
CA ALA A 101 9.75 43.11 5.46
C ALA A 101 10.02 43.21 3.94
N LYS A 102 9.02 42.86 3.14
CA LYS A 102 9.02 43.02 1.69
C LYS A 102 9.31 44.48 1.33
N LYS A 103 10.23 44.73 0.42
CA LYS A 103 10.54 46.04 -0.12
C LYS A 103 10.12 46.16 -1.58
N GLU A 104 9.30 47.15 -1.89
CA GLU A 104 8.88 47.47 -3.26
C GLU A 104 9.52 48.77 -3.68
N ILE A 105 10.10 48.80 -4.89
CA ILE A 105 10.73 49.98 -5.49
C ILE A 105 10.12 50.17 -6.87
N GLY A 106 9.64 51.38 -7.13
CA GLY A 106 9.07 51.74 -8.42
C GLY A 106 7.70 52.44 -8.30
N PRO A 107 7.05 52.68 -9.45
CA PRO A 107 7.42 52.21 -10.80
C PRO A 107 8.69 52.81 -11.35
N LEU A 108 9.61 51.98 -11.87
CA LEU A 108 10.84 52.36 -12.56
C LEU A 108 10.63 52.39 -14.06
N ASN A 109 11.05 53.46 -14.72
CA ASN A 109 11.02 53.57 -16.18
C ASN A 109 12.31 52.98 -16.76
N ILE A 110 12.24 51.81 -17.37
CA ILE A 110 13.38 51.14 -18.01
C ILE A 110 13.33 51.45 -19.51
N PHE A 111 13.97 52.57 -19.89
CA PHE A 111 14.15 53.03 -21.27
C PHE A 111 15.58 53.49 -21.48
N PRO A 112 16.10 53.53 -22.74
CA PRO A 112 17.40 54.11 -23.03
C PRO A 112 17.45 55.56 -22.55
N GLY A 113 18.42 55.92 -21.70
CA GLY A 113 18.69 57.27 -21.27
C GLY A 113 19.33 58.13 -22.38
N GLU A 114 19.53 59.44 -22.14
CA GLU A 114 20.10 60.39 -23.08
C GLU A 114 21.47 59.95 -23.66
N ASN A 115 22.21 59.09 -22.93
CA ASN A 115 23.49 58.50 -23.36
C ASN A 115 23.36 57.08 -23.91
N GLY A 116 22.13 56.61 -24.22
CA GLY A 116 21.87 55.25 -24.71
C GLY A 116 22.04 54.14 -23.66
N SER A 117 22.31 54.47 -22.40
CA SER A 117 22.44 53.51 -21.33
C SER A 117 21.07 52.99 -20.89
N ILE A 118 20.96 51.67 -20.76
CA ILE A 118 19.75 50.93 -20.30
C ILE A 118 19.96 50.37 -18.90
N ASN A 119 20.99 50.78 -18.19
CA ASN A 119 21.35 50.33 -16.86
C ASN A 119 20.69 51.23 -15.80
N ASN A 120 19.86 50.65 -14.91
CA ASN A 120 19.31 51.33 -13.75
C ASN A 120 20.03 50.85 -12.50
N PHE A 121 20.70 51.76 -11.81
CA PHE A 121 21.40 51.48 -10.57
C PHE A 121 20.52 51.95 -9.38
N LEU A 122 20.08 51.00 -8.53
CA LEU A 122 19.20 51.27 -7.38
C LEU A 122 19.94 51.61 -6.09
N GLY A 123 21.29 51.55 -6.10
CA GLY A 123 22.08 51.77 -4.91
C GLY A 123 21.96 50.65 -3.86
N GLU A 124 22.19 51.02 -2.62
CA GLU A 124 22.05 50.14 -1.47
C GLU A 124 20.59 50.13 -0.98
N ILE A 125 20.01 48.93 -0.84
CA ILE A 125 18.64 48.74 -0.43
C ILE A 125 18.62 48.00 0.91
N SER A 126 18.32 48.71 2.00
CA SER A 126 18.27 48.13 3.31
C SER A 126 16.88 47.52 3.58
N LEU A 127 16.85 46.26 4.03
CA LEU A 127 15.66 45.54 4.47
C LEU A 127 15.54 45.60 5.99
N LYS A 128 14.32 45.87 6.48
CA LYS A 128 13.99 45.89 7.92
C LYS A 128 13.53 44.49 8.35
N ILE A 129 13.98 43.99 9.50
CA ILE A 129 13.48 42.77 10.10
C ILE A 129 11.98 42.90 10.37
N SER A 130 11.22 42.00 9.89
CA SER A 130 9.75 41.98 10.07
C SER A 130 9.37 41.25 11.34
N SER A 131 8.83 42.00 12.33
CA SER A 131 8.17 41.42 13.51
C SER A 131 6.69 41.10 13.27
N VAL A 132 6.18 41.37 12.08
CA VAL A 132 4.79 41.14 11.71
C VAL A 132 4.62 39.76 11.11
N ASN A 133 3.74 38.94 11.68
CA ASN A 133 3.19 37.77 10.98
C ASN A 133 2.55 38.24 9.67
N LEU A 134 3.30 38.12 8.58
CA LEU A 134 2.73 38.30 7.25
C LEU A 134 1.64 37.21 7.09
N ASP A 135 0.41 37.64 6.93
CA ASP A 135 -0.63 36.82 6.32
C ASP A 135 -0.11 36.41 4.94
N ALA A 136 0.57 35.26 4.92
CA ALA A 136 1.10 34.71 3.70
C ALA A 136 -0.08 34.45 2.77
N VAL A 137 -0.05 35.09 1.61
CA VAL A 137 -0.80 34.59 0.44
C VAL A 137 -0.41 33.13 0.29
N GLU A 138 -1.34 32.26 0.65
CA GLU A 138 -1.19 30.82 0.60
C GLU A 138 -1.13 30.40 -0.88
N VAL A 139 0.04 30.49 -1.49
CA VAL A 139 0.33 29.64 -2.65
C VAL A 139 0.53 28.24 -2.07
N VAL A 140 -0.55 27.57 -1.76
CA VAL A 140 -0.58 26.13 -1.51
C VAL A 140 -0.14 25.49 -2.81
N GLY A 141 1.14 25.32 -2.96
CA GLY A 141 1.70 24.35 -3.89
C GLY A 141 1.24 23.00 -3.41
N ASP A 142 0.06 22.59 -3.91
CA ASP A 142 -0.57 21.35 -3.52
C ASP A 142 0.35 20.20 -3.98
N GLU A 143 1.09 19.61 -3.04
CA GLU A 143 2.02 18.50 -3.32
C GLU A 143 1.26 17.35 -3.96
N SER A 144 1.90 16.63 -4.88
CA SER A 144 1.33 15.44 -5.51
C SER A 144 0.93 14.42 -4.43
N GLN A 145 -0.26 13.86 -4.54
CA GLN A 145 -0.71 12.76 -3.70
C GLN A 145 0.17 11.52 -3.86
N PHE A 146 0.81 11.38 -5.00
CA PHE A 146 1.68 10.28 -5.36
C PHE A 146 3.07 10.81 -5.74
N ILE A 147 4.10 10.23 -5.13
CA ILE A 147 5.50 10.59 -5.36
C ILE A 147 6.25 9.30 -5.69
N GLN A 148 7.04 9.31 -6.77
CA GLN A 148 7.96 8.23 -7.10
C GLN A 148 9.36 8.63 -6.68
N THR A 149 10.01 7.81 -5.88
CA THR A 149 11.44 7.86 -5.60
C THR A 149 12.16 6.74 -6.37
N VAL A 150 13.46 6.62 -6.21
CA VAL A 150 14.27 5.60 -6.91
C VAL A 150 13.82 4.18 -6.53
N ASP A 151 13.55 3.93 -5.26
CA ASP A 151 13.29 2.61 -4.69
C ASP A 151 11.83 2.35 -4.34
N LYS A 152 11.01 3.41 -4.18
CA LYS A 152 9.64 3.28 -3.69
C LYS A 152 8.66 4.28 -4.28
N GLN A 153 7.41 3.91 -4.25
CA GLN A 153 6.26 4.74 -4.58
C GLN A 153 5.61 5.19 -3.27
N ILE A 154 5.39 6.49 -3.11
CA ILE A 154 4.83 7.07 -1.89
C ILE A 154 3.44 7.62 -2.20
N PHE A 155 2.44 7.14 -1.49
CA PHE A 155 1.06 7.60 -1.57
C PHE A 155 0.69 8.35 -0.27
N LYS A 156 0.45 9.66 -0.35
CA LYS A 156 0.08 10.51 0.80
C LYS A 156 -1.40 10.39 1.12
N VAL A 157 -1.73 9.90 2.31
CA VAL A 157 -3.09 9.54 2.73
C VAL A 157 -3.99 10.75 2.97
N GLY A 158 -3.48 11.79 3.61
CA GLY A 158 -4.27 12.97 4.03
C GLY A 158 -4.99 13.74 2.91
N LYS A 159 -4.75 13.35 1.64
CA LYS A 159 -5.36 13.94 0.45
C LYS A 159 -6.36 13.03 -0.25
N ASN A 160 -6.63 11.83 0.27
CA ASN A 160 -7.61 10.91 -0.32
C ASN A 160 -8.94 10.98 0.44
N LEU A 161 -9.98 11.45 -0.23
CA LEU A 161 -11.31 11.62 0.37
C LEU A 161 -12.11 10.33 0.38
N THR A 162 -11.95 9.51 -0.64
CA THR A 162 -12.68 8.24 -0.77
C THR A 162 -12.17 7.15 0.17
N ALA A 163 -11.02 7.36 0.82
CA ALA A 163 -10.54 6.53 1.91
C ALA A 163 -10.87 7.11 3.31
N ALA A 164 -11.36 8.34 3.40
CA ALA A 164 -11.61 9.01 4.68
C ALA A 164 -12.57 8.23 5.57
N GLY A 165 -12.21 8.06 6.85
CA GLY A 165 -13.00 7.28 7.82
C GLY A 165 -12.99 5.78 7.60
N GLY A 166 -12.25 5.26 6.62
CA GLY A 166 -12.09 3.86 6.33
C GLY A 166 -10.94 3.20 7.10
N THR A 167 -10.65 1.96 6.72
CA THR A 167 -9.58 1.12 7.25
C THR A 167 -8.34 1.16 6.36
N GLY A 168 -7.26 0.52 6.81
CA GLY A 168 -6.08 0.29 5.98
C GLY A 168 -6.40 -0.41 4.66
N PHE A 169 -7.35 -1.34 4.64
CA PHE A 169 -7.81 -1.94 3.38
C PHE A 169 -8.51 -0.94 2.46
N ASP A 170 -9.39 -0.08 3.02
CA ASP A 170 -10.02 0.95 2.22
C ASP A 170 -8.99 1.93 1.67
N LEU A 171 -7.93 2.17 2.43
CA LEU A 171 -6.78 2.95 1.99
C LEU A 171 -6.00 2.23 0.89
N LEU A 172 -5.61 0.97 1.10
CA LEU A 172 -4.84 0.20 0.13
C LEU A 172 -5.56 0.04 -1.20
N LYS A 173 -6.89 -0.09 -1.19
CA LYS A 173 -7.71 -0.04 -2.42
C LYS A 173 -7.57 1.26 -3.20
N LYS A 174 -7.04 2.34 -2.61
CA LYS A 174 -6.83 3.64 -3.27
C LYS A 174 -5.38 3.85 -3.69
N VAL A 175 -4.45 3.03 -3.22
CA VAL A 175 -3.04 3.12 -3.59
C VAL A 175 -2.86 2.60 -5.02
N PRO A 176 -2.21 3.36 -5.91
CA PRO A 176 -1.87 2.86 -7.26
C PRO A 176 -1.04 1.58 -7.18
N THR A 177 -1.23 0.67 -8.10
CA THR A 177 -0.55 -0.64 -8.17
C THR A 177 -0.92 -1.65 -7.10
N VAL A 178 -1.67 -1.27 -6.08
CA VAL A 178 -2.19 -2.17 -5.05
C VAL A 178 -3.63 -2.57 -5.36
N ASP A 179 -3.92 -3.85 -5.32
CA ASP A 179 -5.28 -4.39 -5.37
C ASP A 179 -5.62 -5.12 -4.08
N VAL A 180 -6.88 -5.09 -3.71
CA VAL A 180 -7.42 -5.85 -2.57
C VAL A 180 -8.60 -6.65 -3.10
N ASN A 181 -8.46 -7.96 -3.12
CA ASN A 181 -9.48 -8.85 -3.64
C ASN A 181 -10.72 -8.91 -2.74
N ILE A 182 -11.72 -9.70 -3.17
CA ILE A 182 -12.98 -9.84 -2.43
C ILE A 182 -12.78 -10.50 -1.06
N ASP A 183 -11.74 -11.30 -0.90
CA ASP A 183 -11.42 -12.00 0.34
C ASP A 183 -10.52 -11.17 1.28
N GLY A 184 -10.11 -9.97 0.84
CA GLY A 184 -9.26 -9.04 1.59
C GLY A 184 -7.77 -9.31 1.43
N GLU A 185 -7.37 -10.15 0.48
CA GLU A 185 -5.96 -10.34 0.17
C GLU A 185 -5.43 -9.15 -0.60
N VAL A 186 -4.28 -8.68 -0.20
CA VAL A 186 -3.58 -7.54 -0.79
C VAL A 186 -2.57 -8.05 -1.81
N SER A 187 -2.56 -7.45 -2.99
CA SER A 187 -1.59 -7.77 -4.03
C SER A 187 -0.95 -6.49 -4.61
N ILE A 188 0.29 -6.60 -5.06
CA ILE A 188 0.96 -5.58 -5.85
C ILE A 188 1.10 -6.11 -7.28
N ALA A 189 0.56 -5.37 -8.24
CA ALA A 189 0.61 -5.73 -9.66
C ALA A 189 0.13 -7.19 -9.95
N GLY A 190 -0.85 -7.68 -9.18
CA GLY A 190 -1.42 -9.02 -9.31
C GLY A 190 -0.74 -10.11 -8.47
N ASP A 191 0.37 -9.81 -7.84
CA ASP A 191 1.06 -10.74 -6.96
C ASP A 191 0.58 -10.58 -5.51
N ALA A 192 -0.03 -11.61 -4.94
CA ALA A 192 -0.58 -11.61 -3.59
C ALA A 192 0.47 -11.86 -2.50
N ASN A 193 1.69 -12.28 -2.86
CA ASN A 193 2.78 -12.54 -1.93
C ASN A 193 3.48 -11.24 -1.52
N VAL A 194 2.75 -10.35 -0.86
CA VAL A 194 3.20 -9.02 -0.45
C VAL A 194 3.55 -9.02 1.03
N THR A 195 4.70 -8.42 1.39
CA THR A 195 5.03 -8.13 2.79
C THR A 195 4.44 -6.78 3.20
N ILE A 196 3.66 -6.76 4.29
CA ILE A 196 3.13 -5.52 4.86
C ILE A 196 3.95 -5.14 6.07
N LEU A 197 4.44 -3.89 6.07
CA LEU A 197 5.18 -3.29 7.18
C LEU A 197 4.38 -2.14 7.79
N ILE A 198 4.55 -1.92 9.08
CA ILE A 198 4.08 -0.74 9.79
C ILE A 198 5.30 -0.01 10.34
N ASP A 199 5.50 1.26 9.92
CA ASP A 199 6.71 2.04 10.25
C ASP A 199 8.02 1.29 9.93
N GLY A 200 8.07 0.56 8.82
CA GLY A 200 9.24 -0.20 8.36
C GLY A 200 9.47 -1.55 9.06
N LYS A 201 8.58 -1.98 9.95
CA LYS A 201 8.69 -3.21 10.75
C LYS A 201 7.63 -4.20 10.35
N LYS A 202 7.96 -5.50 10.32
CA LYS A 202 6.95 -6.55 10.22
C LYS A 202 6.13 -6.50 11.52
N SER A 203 4.85 -6.25 11.41
CA SER A 203 3.92 -6.54 12.50
C SER A 203 3.75 -8.05 12.59
N GLY A 204 3.57 -8.62 13.79
CA GLY A 204 3.44 -10.07 14.04
C GLY A 204 2.39 -10.79 13.18
N LEU A 205 1.55 -10.01 12.58
CA LEU A 205 0.43 -10.37 11.74
C LEU A 205 0.78 -10.61 10.25
N THR A 206 2.05 -10.74 9.87
CA THR A 206 2.43 -11.09 8.48
C THR A 206 2.16 -12.56 8.13
N GLY A 207 1.58 -13.33 9.06
CA GLY A 207 1.09 -14.70 8.84
C GLY A 207 -0.24 -14.79 8.09
N SER A 208 -0.96 -15.85 8.35
CA SER A 208 -2.24 -16.20 7.69
C SER A 208 -3.36 -15.18 7.88
N ASN A 209 -3.27 -14.31 8.88
CA ASN A 209 -4.30 -13.29 9.18
C ASN A 209 -3.91 -11.87 8.75
N ARG A 210 -3.19 -11.72 7.62
CA ARG A 210 -2.86 -10.41 7.00
C ARG A 210 -4.06 -9.45 6.94
N ARG A 211 -5.24 -10.02 6.90
CA ARG A 211 -6.51 -9.30 6.82
C ARG A 211 -6.82 -8.53 8.10
N GLY A 212 -6.67 -9.17 9.28
CA GLY A 212 -7.04 -8.55 10.56
C GLY A 212 -6.29 -7.25 10.80
N VAL A 213 -4.96 -7.23 10.62
CA VAL A 213 -4.11 -6.08 10.91
C VAL A 213 -4.40 -4.85 10.07
N VAL A 214 -4.44 -5.04 8.75
CA VAL A 214 -4.64 -3.92 7.84
C VAL A 214 -6.05 -3.36 7.99
N ASP A 215 -7.03 -4.22 8.28
CA ASP A 215 -8.41 -3.80 8.55
C ASP A 215 -8.52 -3.02 9.87
N ASN A 216 -7.62 -3.29 10.82
CA ASN A 216 -7.58 -2.61 12.12
C ASN A 216 -6.89 -1.25 12.08
N ILE A 217 -6.07 -0.97 11.07
CA ILE A 217 -5.43 0.34 10.89
C ILE A 217 -6.49 1.34 10.40
N GLN A 218 -6.69 2.41 11.17
CA GLN A 218 -7.57 3.50 10.77
C GLN A 218 -6.84 4.48 9.85
N VAL A 219 -7.45 4.83 8.71
CA VAL A 219 -6.89 5.78 7.72
C VAL A 219 -6.49 7.10 8.37
N GLY A 220 -7.25 7.55 9.38
CA GLY A 220 -6.96 8.79 10.11
C GLY A 220 -5.60 8.79 10.83
N MET A 221 -5.06 7.63 11.16
CA MET A 221 -3.76 7.45 11.84
C MET A 221 -2.58 7.30 10.87
N VAL A 222 -2.83 7.12 9.56
CA VAL A 222 -1.80 6.89 8.55
C VAL A 222 -1.35 8.21 7.93
N GLU A 223 -0.06 8.42 7.78
CA GLU A 223 0.54 9.56 7.08
C GLU A 223 0.68 9.28 5.58
N LYS A 224 1.29 8.14 5.24
CA LYS A 224 1.58 7.73 3.86
C LYS A 224 1.65 6.20 3.74
N VAL A 225 1.51 5.71 2.53
CA VAL A 225 1.81 4.32 2.16
C VAL A 225 2.97 4.33 1.17
N GLU A 226 3.96 3.51 1.41
CA GLU A 226 5.10 3.30 0.54
C GLU A 226 4.99 1.92 -0.11
N VAL A 227 5.13 1.84 -1.42
CA VAL A 227 5.11 0.58 -2.18
C VAL A 227 6.48 0.37 -2.80
N ILE A 228 7.12 -0.74 -2.47
CA ILE A 228 8.46 -1.13 -2.91
C ILE A 228 8.31 -2.44 -3.69
N THR A 229 8.33 -2.37 -5.01
CA THR A 229 8.11 -3.56 -5.85
C THR A 229 9.34 -4.44 -5.95
N ASN A 230 10.54 -3.85 -5.84
CA ASN A 230 11.80 -4.55 -5.89
C ASN A 230 12.74 -4.02 -4.78
N PRO A 231 12.70 -4.63 -3.57
CA PRO A 231 13.49 -4.21 -2.43
C PRO A 231 14.98 -4.58 -2.56
N SER A 232 15.87 -3.76 -1.97
CA SER A 232 17.30 -4.05 -1.86
C SER A 232 17.59 -5.11 -0.80
N ALA A 233 18.84 -5.60 -0.71
CA ALA A 233 19.30 -6.63 0.24
C ALA A 233 19.08 -6.28 1.73
N LYS A 234 18.91 -5.00 2.06
CA LYS A 234 18.54 -4.52 3.41
C LYS A 234 17.19 -5.05 3.88
N TYR A 235 16.26 -5.25 2.96
CA TYR A 235 14.95 -5.80 3.26
C TYR A 235 14.98 -7.32 3.26
N ASP A 236 14.04 -7.93 3.98
CA ASP A 236 13.86 -9.37 3.90
C ASP A 236 13.52 -9.77 2.45
N PRO A 237 14.04 -10.88 1.95
CA PRO A 237 13.70 -11.38 0.62
C PRO A 237 12.27 -11.91 0.55
N ASP A 238 11.56 -12.03 1.68
CA ASP A 238 10.16 -12.41 1.77
C ASP A 238 9.26 -11.40 1.05
N GLY A 239 8.17 -11.88 0.48
CA GLY A 239 7.21 -11.06 -0.23
C GLY A 239 7.62 -10.85 -1.67
N VAL A 240 7.48 -11.90 -2.45
CA VAL A 240 7.81 -11.94 -3.88
C VAL A 240 7.11 -10.85 -4.68
N GLY A 241 5.89 -10.48 -4.28
CA GLY A 241 5.12 -9.38 -4.88
C GLY A 241 5.61 -7.98 -4.51
N GLY A 242 6.46 -7.85 -3.47
CA GLY A 242 6.97 -6.58 -2.98
C GLY A 242 6.58 -6.25 -1.54
N ILE A 243 6.84 -5.01 -1.15
CA ILE A 243 6.61 -4.51 0.21
C ILE A 243 5.63 -3.34 0.18
N ILE A 244 4.67 -3.35 1.09
CA ILE A 244 3.81 -2.21 1.39
C ILE A 244 4.14 -1.74 2.81
N ASN A 245 4.72 -0.56 2.95
CA ASN A 245 5.01 0.04 4.24
C ASN A 245 3.97 1.11 4.58
N ILE A 246 3.21 0.90 5.64
CA ILE A 246 2.21 1.84 6.15
C ILE A 246 2.90 2.70 7.21
N VAL A 247 3.14 3.97 6.87
CA VAL A 247 3.80 4.92 7.78
C VAL A 247 2.75 5.66 8.59
N MET A 248 2.85 5.54 9.91
CA MET A 248 1.92 6.15 10.85
C MET A 248 2.27 7.62 11.11
N LYS A 249 1.26 8.43 11.41
CA LYS A 249 1.47 9.84 11.76
C LYS A 249 2.28 9.99 13.04
N ARG A 250 3.34 10.76 12.96
CA ARG A 250 4.12 11.26 14.09
C ARG A 250 4.10 12.78 14.07
N GLY A 251 4.02 13.40 15.25
CA GLY A 251 4.00 14.85 15.32
C GLY A 251 5.36 15.45 14.96
N ALA A 252 5.36 16.32 13.95
CA ALA A 252 6.56 17.06 13.54
C ALA A 252 6.69 18.43 14.24
N PHE A 253 5.80 18.77 15.19
CA PHE A 253 5.64 20.13 15.71
C PHE A 253 5.84 20.16 17.22
N ASP A 254 6.54 21.19 17.69
CA ASP A 254 6.74 21.42 19.12
C ASP A 254 5.41 21.73 19.84
N GLY A 255 5.28 21.17 21.05
CA GLY A 255 4.06 21.28 21.84
C GLY A 255 3.03 20.20 21.54
N LEU A 256 1.82 20.41 22.01
CA LEU A 256 0.71 19.45 21.88
C LEU A 256 -0.01 19.62 20.53
N ASN A 257 -0.12 18.53 19.79
CA ASN A 257 -0.80 18.44 18.49
C ASN A 257 -1.57 17.14 18.42
N GLY A 258 -2.64 17.12 17.61
CA GLY A 258 -3.36 15.87 17.39
C GLY A 258 -4.57 16.01 16.50
N SER A 259 -5.30 14.91 16.37
CA SER A 259 -6.59 14.89 15.67
C SER A 259 -7.55 13.91 16.31
N ILE A 260 -8.83 14.22 16.21
CA ILE A 260 -9.94 13.34 16.56
C ILE A 260 -10.82 13.23 15.31
N SER A 261 -11.21 12.03 14.94
CA SER A 261 -12.16 11.83 13.85
C SER A 261 -13.20 10.76 14.18
N GLY A 262 -14.43 11.01 13.76
CA GLY A 262 -15.55 10.08 13.88
C GLY A 262 -16.21 9.86 12.54
N MET A 263 -16.66 8.63 12.27
CA MET A 263 -17.39 8.24 11.08
C MET A 263 -18.66 7.48 11.48
N ALA A 264 -19.76 7.80 10.82
CA ALA A 264 -21.00 7.04 10.87
C ALA A 264 -21.48 6.77 9.44
N GLY A 265 -22.05 5.60 9.21
CA GLY A 265 -22.56 5.20 7.89
C GLY A 265 -23.64 4.15 7.97
N GLU A 266 -24.18 3.79 6.80
CA GLU A 266 -25.13 2.69 6.66
C GLU A 266 -24.52 1.36 7.17
N TYR A 267 -25.35 0.37 7.43
CA TYR A 267 -24.99 -0.93 7.97
C TYR A 267 -24.29 -0.83 9.35
N GLU A 268 -24.75 0.11 10.19
CA GLU A 268 -24.24 0.36 11.55
C GLU A 268 -22.73 0.65 11.58
N LYS A 269 -22.13 1.05 10.46
CA LYS A 269 -20.71 1.35 10.40
C LYS A 269 -20.38 2.58 11.23
N ARG A 270 -19.54 2.40 12.21
CA ARG A 270 -19.06 3.42 13.13
C ARG A 270 -17.55 3.30 13.31
N ASN A 271 -16.90 4.44 13.45
CA ASN A 271 -15.49 4.52 13.70
C ASN A 271 -15.22 5.78 14.52
N LEU A 272 -14.43 5.67 15.54
CA LEU A 272 -13.88 6.77 16.31
C LEU A 272 -12.38 6.55 16.45
N ASN A 273 -11.59 7.57 16.11
CA ASN A 273 -10.15 7.52 16.35
C ASN A 273 -9.65 8.87 16.83
N GLY A 274 -8.63 8.83 17.69
CA GLY A 274 -7.92 9.98 18.20
C GLY A 274 -6.43 9.70 18.20
N ASN A 275 -5.66 10.71 17.86
CA ASN A 275 -4.22 10.68 18.05
C ASN A 275 -3.77 12.01 18.64
N MET A 276 -2.79 11.96 19.51
CA MET A 276 -2.12 13.13 20.08
C MET A 276 -0.62 12.90 20.13
N ASN A 277 0.10 14.00 20.03
CA ASN A 277 1.54 14.04 20.09
C ASN A 277 1.98 15.26 20.89
N TYR A 278 2.94 15.06 21.77
CA TYR A 278 3.61 16.13 22.50
C TYR A 278 5.10 16.07 22.22
N ARG A 279 5.65 17.12 21.63
CA ARG A 279 7.07 17.23 21.31
C ARG A 279 7.72 18.38 22.05
N SER A 280 8.90 18.12 22.57
CA SER A 280 9.85 19.08 23.11
C SER A 280 11.25 18.81 22.55
N ASP A 281 12.24 19.61 22.95
CA ASP A 281 13.62 19.46 22.46
C ASP A 281 14.21 18.06 22.73
N LYS A 282 13.82 17.41 23.84
CA LYS A 282 14.37 16.10 24.26
C LYS A 282 13.41 14.94 24.16
N TRP A 283 12.12 15.22 23.99
CA TRP A 283 11.09 14.17 24.01
C TRP A 283 10.06 14.39 22.92
N ASN A 284 9.63 13.29 22.34
CA ASN A 284 8.44 13.24 21.48
C ASN A 284 7.57 12.08 22.01
N MET A 285 6.42 12.38 22.56
CA MET A 285 5.49 11.38 23.10
C MET A 285 4.25 11.35 22.22
N PHE A 286 3.75 10.17 21.90
CA PHE A 286 2.55 10.02 21.10
C PHE A 286 1.64 8.95 21.67
N ALA A 287 0.34 9.19 21.51
CA ALA A 287 -0.72 8.24 21.84
C ALA A 287 -1.78 8.24 20.75
N GLY A 288 -2.33 7.09 20.45
CA GLY A 288 -3.44 6.91 19.53
C GLY A 288 -4.39 5.86 20.05
N ALA A 289 -5.69 6.13 19.92
CA ALA A 289 -6.73 5.15 20.22
C ALA A 289 -7.74 5.11 19.09
N SER A 290 -8.27 3.94 18.80
CA SER A 290 -9.28 3.75 17.75
C SER A 290 -10.28 2.68 18.15
N THR A 291 -11.52 2.86 17.70
CA THR A 291 -12.53 1.81 17.76
C THR A 291 -13.35 1.82 16.48
N ARG A 292 -13.80 0.63 16.09
CA ARG A 292 -14.62 0.42 14.91
C ARG A 292 -15.61 -0.69 15.14
N SER A 293 -16.80 -0.53 14.54
CA SER A 293 -17.79 -1.59 14.42
C SER A 293 -18.63 -1.40 13.17
N GLY A 294 -19.41 -2.42 12.78
CA GLY A 294 -20.37 -2.34 11.69
C GLY A 294 -20.60 -3.68 11.03
N ASN A 295 -21.57 -3.72 10.10
CA ASN A 295 -21.97 -4.92 9.41
C ASN A 295 -21.47 -4.93 7.96
N ASN A 296 -20.98 -6.07 7.49
CA ASN A 296 -20.67 -6.35 6.10
C ASN A 296 -21.61 -7.46 5.61
N ILE A 297 -22.48 -7.13 4.66
CA ILE A 297 -23.46 -8.08 4.12
C ILE A 297 -23.01 -8.51 2.73
N GLY A 298 -22.61 -9.76 2.62
CA GLY A 298 -22.21 -10.43 1.38
C GLY A 298 -23.31 -11.35 0.85
N LYS A 299 -23.45 -11.38 -0.47
CA LYS A 299 -24.36 -12.30 -1.17
C LYS A 299 -23.65 -12.92 -2.36
N GLY A 300 -24.03 -14.15 -2.69
CA GLY A 300 -23.49 -14.83 -3.85
C GLY A 300 -24.32 -16.02 -4.27
N PHE A 301 -23.96 -16.56 -5.41
CA PHE A 301 -24.45 -17.87 -5.82
C PHE A 301 -23.31 -18.64 -6.52
N ARG A 302 -23.42 -19.95 -6.53
CA ARG A 302 -22.66 -20.88 -7.36
C ARG A 302 -23.63 -21.82 -8.06
N GLU A 303 -23.38 -22.08 -9.32
CA GLU A 303 -24.13 -23.02 -10.14
C GLU A 303 -23.12 -23.91 -10.86
N PHE A 304 -23.17 -25.20 -10.58
CA PHE A 304 -22.39 -26.24 -11.21
C PHE A 304 -23.30 -27.01 -12.18
N THR A 305 -22.78 -27.28 -13.35
CA THR A 305 -23.38 -28.20 -14.31
C THR A 305 -22.36 -29.31 -14.57
N TYR A 306 -22.76 -30.53 -14.33
CA TYR A 306 -21.95 -31.73 -14.55
C TYR A 306 -22.46 -32.40 -15.81
N LYS A 307 -21.65 -32.36 -16.88
CA LYS A 307 -21.97 -33.05 -18.16
C LYS A 307 -21.38 -34.46 -18.11
N LYS A 308 -22.23 -35.44 -17.88
CA LYS A 308 -21.85 -36.84 -17.75
C LYS A 308 -22.35 -37.63 -18.94
N SER A 309 -21.79 -38.85 -19.18
CA SER A 309 -22.20 -39.76 -20.24
C SER A 309 -23.65 -40.26 -20.09
N ASP A 310 -24.13 -40.34 -18.84
CA ASP A 310 -25.48 -40.80 -18.47
C ASP A 310 -26.53 -39.69 -18.35
N GLY A 311 -26.12 -38.43 -18.57
CA GLY A 311 -26.99 -37.25 -18.54
C GLY A 311 -26.45 -36.11 -17.68
N ASP A 312 -26.88 -34.89 -17.99
CA ASP A 312 -26.46 -33.69 -17.26
C ASP A 312 -27.16 -33.60 -15.91
N SER A 313 -26.38 -33.18 -14.87
CA SER A 313 -26.90 -32.84 -13.55
C SER A 313 -26.47 -31.44 -13.15
N SER A 314 -27.19 -30.78 -12.23
CA SER A 314 -26.89 -29.43 -11.80
C SER A 314 -26.99 -29.30 -10.29
N LEU A 315 -26.08 -28.52 -9.72
CA LEU A 315 -26.08 -28.11 -8.32
C LEU A 315 -26.08 -26.57 -8.26
N LYS A 316 -27.07 -26.00 -7.59
CA LYS A 316 -27.10 -24.53 -7.38
C LYS A 316 -27.16 -24.22 -5.91
N GLN A 317 -26.29 -23.31 -5.51
CA GLN A 317 -26.13 -22.85 -4.12
C GLN A 317 -26.24 -21.32 -4.07
N ASN A 318 -27.04 -20.80 -3.14
CA ASN A 318 -27.07 -19.39 -2.77
C ASN A 318 -26.34 -19.21 -1.44
N THR A 319 -25.61 -18.14 -1.30
CA THR A 319 -24.87 -17.80 -0.05
C THR A 319 -25.27 -16.43 0.43
N LEU A 320 -25.65 -16.34 1.71
CA LEU A 320 -25.78 -15.10 2.46
C LEU A 320 -24.76 -15.13 3.60
N ARG A 321 -23.92 -14.08 3.69
CA ARG A 321 -22.92 -13.96 4.76
C ARG A 321 -23.02 -12.59 5.40
N ILE A 322 -23.20 -12.56 6.72
CA ILE A 322 -23.23 -11.34 7.53
C ILE A 322 -22.04 -11.41 8.49
N LYS A 323 -21.16 -10.40 8.40
CA LYS A 323 -20.00 -10.25 9.26
C LYS A 323 -20.12 -8.99 10.08
N ASN A 324 -19.91 -9.12 11.39
CA ASN A 324 -19.99 -8.06 12.38
C ASN A 324 -18.61 -7.85 13.03
N PRO A 325 -17.64 -7.25 12.34
CA PRO A 325 -16.34 -6.94 12.94
C PRO A 325 -16.46 -5.81 13.96
N ALA A 326 -15.80 -6.00 15.09
CA ALA A 326 -15.54 -4.98 16.09
C ALA A 326 -14.05 -4.96 16.42
N ASN A 327 -13.51 -3.78 16.70
CA ASN A 327 -12.09 -3.61 16.94
C ASN A 327 -11.82 -2.45 17.89
N VAL A 328 -10.84 -2.63 18.78
CA VAL A 328 -10.27 -1.58 19.64
C VAL A 328 -8.76 -1.61 19.48
N GLY A 329 -8.18 -0.48 19.11
CA GLY A 329 -6.73 -0.32 18.96
C GLY A 329 -6.19 0.76 19.86
N LEU A 330 -5.01 0.52 20.45
CA LEU A 330 -4.24 1.47 21.25
C LEU A 330 -2.79 1.50 20.75
N ARG A 331 -2.23 2.68 20.61
CA ARG A 331 -0.81 2.86 20.29
C ARG A 331 -0.22 3.93 21.19
N LEU A 332 0.84 3.58 21.89
CA LEU A 332 1.57 4.47 22.78
C LEU A 332 3.05 4.43 22.41
N GLY A 333 3.74 5.55 22.56
CA GLY A 333 5.16 5.52 22.34
C GLY A 333 5.83 6.85 22.63
N GLY A 334 7.15 6.83 22.54
CA GLY A 334 7.97 8.01 22.76
C GLY A 334 9.36 7.84 22.18
N ASP A 335 9.90 8.99 21.74
CA ASP A 335 11.28 9.12 21.33
C ASP A 335 11.98 10.00 22.36
N TYR A 336 13.13 9.56 22.82
CA TYR A 336 14.03 10.32 23.66
C TYR A 336 15.27 10.70 22.84
N TYR A 337 15.62 11.97 22.85
CA TYR A 337 16.77 12.52 22.15
C TYR A 337 17.89 12.84 23.15
N PRO A 338 18.77 11.87 23.50
CA PRO A 338 19.92 12.11 24.38
C PRO A 338 20.84 13.20 23.83
N SER A 339 20.98 13.26 22.52
CA SER A 339 21.72 14.26 21.77
C SER A 339 21.00 14.60 20.46
N LYS A 340 21.50 15.58 19.72
CA LYS A 340 20.99 15.91 18.36
C LYS A 340 21.16 14.76 17.36
N ASN A 341 22.06 13.82 17.65
CA ASN A 341 22.44 12.74 16.75
C ASN A 341 21.95 11.37 17.23
N SER A 342 21.36 11.28 18.43
CA SER A 342 20.94 10.00 18.99
C SER A 342 19.45 10.02 19.31
N THR A 343 18.77 8.92 19.01
CA THR A 343 17.36 8.72 19.31
C THR A 343 17.16 7.33 19.93
N ILE A 344 16.43 7.27 21.03
CA ILE A 344 15.93 6.05 21.62
C ILE A 344 14.41 6.09 21.50
N SER A 345 13.84 5.10 20.85
CA SER A 345 12.39 5.01 20.60
C SER A 345 11.80 3.79 21.29
N TYR A 346 10.63 3.96 21.87
CA TYR A 346 9.77 2.87 22.31
C TYR A 346 8.38 3.04 21.74
N THR A 347 7.82 1.96 21.22
CA THR A 347 6.43 1.91 20.74
C THR A 347 5.76 0.64 21.26
N TYR A 348 4.57 0.81 21.80
CA TYR A 348 3.64 -0.25 22.14
C TYR A 348 2.39 -0.10 21.28
N SER A 349 1.94 -1.19 20.68
CA SER A 349 0.65 -1.25 19.98
C SER A 349 -0.14 -2.43 20.53
N PHE A 350 -1.39 -2.18 20.82
CA PHE A 350 -2.38 -3.17 21.21
C PHE A 350 -3.55 -3.13 20.27
N ASN A 351 -4.04 -4.29 19.91
CA ASN A 351 -5.24 -4.43 19.10
C ASN A 351 -6.06 -5.61 19.63
N ASP A 352 -7.31 -5.34 19.93
CA ASP A 352 -8.31 -6.34 20.30
C ASP A 352 -9.37 -6.36 19.21
N HIS A 353 -9.74 -7.54 18.74
CA HIS A 353 -10.73 -7.69 17.70
C HIS A 353 -11.71 -8.81 18.00
N SER A 354 -12.94 -8.63 17.52
CA SER A 354 -13.90 -9.72 17.41
C SER A 354 -14.66 -9.63 16.09
N GLU A 355 -14.91 -10.75 15.45
CA GLU A 355 -15.74 -10.83 14.25
C GLU A 355 -16.76 -11.96 14.40
N LYS A 356 -18.04 -11.62 14.49
CA LYS A 356 -19.12 -12.60 14.41
C LYS A 356 -19.50 -12.76 12.94
N THR A 357 -19.46 -13.98 12.44
CA THR A 357 -19.89 -14.32 11.08
C THR A 357 -21.08 -15.25 11.14
N GLN A 358 -22.12 -14.88 10.42
CA GLN A 358 -23.28 -15.74 10.17
C GLN A 358 -23.28 -16.03 8.66
N GLU A 359 -23.29 -17.31 8.31
CA GLU A 359 -23.34 -17.76 6.92
C GLU A 359 -24.49 -18.73 6.75
N GLU A 360 -25.26 -18.50 5.70
CA GLU A 360 -26.36 -19.38 5.28
C GLU A 360 -26.06 -19.83 3.86
N LEU A 361 -26.05 -21.15 3.68
CA LEU A 361 -25.86 -21.82 2.40
C LEU A 361 -27.13 -22.58 2.06
N GLU A 362 -27.83 -22.10 1.04
CA GLU A 362 -29.05 -22.69 0.52
C GLU A 362 -28.74 -23.49 -0.75
N TYR A 363 -28.91 -24.78 -0.72
CA TYR A 363 -28.91 -25.62 -1.91
C TYR A 363 -30.31 -25.55 -2.55
N VAL A 364 -30.36 -25.14 -3.82
CA VAL A 364 -31.63 -24.97 -4.56
C VAL A 364 -31.89 -26.15 -5.49
N LEU A 365 -30.84 -26.75 -5.99
CA LEU A 365 -30.84 -27.88 -6.90
C LEU A 365 -29.75 -28.87 -6.50
N PRO A 366 -29.94 -30.19 -6.70
CA PRO A 366 -31.14 -30.90 -7.14
C PRO A 366 -32.22 -31.03 -6.07
N PHE A 367 -31.91 -30.75 -4.82
CA PHE A 367 -32.83 -30.76 -3.68
C PHE A 367 -32.65 -29.51 -2.83
N SER A 368 -33.71 -29.10 -2.15
CA SER A 368 -33.63 -27.96 -1.23
C SER A 368 -33.01 -28.41 0.09
N ARG A 369 -31.93 -27.69 0.53
CA ARG A 369 -31.27 -27.93 1.82
C ARG A 369 -30.69 -26.59 2.29
N ILE A 370 -30.81 -26.30 3.57
CA ILE A 370 -30.25 -25.10 4.17
C ILE A 370 -29.27 -25.49 5.28
N THR A 371 -28.03 -25.03 5.13
CA THR A 371 -27.01 -25.15 6.17
C THR A 371 -26.65 -23.78 6.71
N LYS A 372 -26.58 -23.66 8.04
CA LYS A 372 -26.16 -22.42 8.71
C LYS A 372 -24.86 -22.63 9.46
N SER A 373 -23.98 -21.65 9.35
CA SER A 373 -22.74 -21.58 10.11
C SER A 373 -22.71 -20.28 10.90
N ASN A 374 -22.40 -20.36 12.18
CA ASN A 374 -22.11 -19.23 13.03
C ASN A 374 -20.67 -19.38 13.52
N SER A 375 -19.84 -18.39 13.30
CA SER A 375 -18.50 -18.37 13.84
C SER A 375 -18.23 -17.07 14.59
N GLU A 376 -17.45 -17.18 15.65
CA GLU A 376 -16.92 -16.06 16.42
C GLU A 376 -15.40 -16.16 16.43
N ASP A 377 -14.75 -15.11 15.96
CA ASP A 377 -13.31 -14.93 15.91
C ASP A 377 -12.95 -13.82 16.88
N ILE A 378 -12.22 -14.13 17.94
CA ILE A 378 -11.81 -13.19 18.98
C ILE A 378 -10.31 -13.29 19.12
N GLY A 379 -9.62 -12.15 19.08
CA GLY A 379 -8.17 -12.16 19.24
C GLY A 379 -7.61 -10.85 19.77
N ASN A 380 -6.46 -10.98 20.37
CA ASN A 380 -5.69 -9.84 20.82
C ASN A 380 -4.26 -9.89 20.29
N HIS A 381 -3.68 -8.71 20.14
CA HIS A 381 -2.37 -8.55 19.56
C HIS A 381 -1.58 -7.48 20.28
N HIS A 382 -0.34 -7.78 20.65
CA HIS A 382 0.58 -6.90 21.34
C HIS A 382 1.90 -6.79 20.57
N ASP A 383 2.28 -5.59 20.19
CA ASP A 383 3.58 -5.29 19.60
C ASP A 383 4.38 -4.38 20.51
N HIS A 384 5.60 -4.76 20.85
CA HIS A 384 6.58 -3.93 21.55
C HIS A 384 7.77 -3.71 20.62
N SER A 385 8.22 -2.49 20.53
CA SER A 385 9.39 -2.14 19.73
C SER A 385 10.28 -1.17 20.47
N VAL A 386 11.53 -1.54 20.65
CA VAL A 386 12.61 -0.66 21.14
C VAL A 386 13.57 -0.45 19.99
N ALA A 387 13.95 0.80 19.71
CA ALA A 387 14.95 1.12 18.71
C ALA A 387 15.92 2.18 19.21
N TYR A 388 17.18 2.03 18.83
CA TYR A 388 18.24 2.99 19.01
C TYR A 388 18.80 3.41 17.67
N GLU A 389 18.96 4.68 17.44
CA GLU A 389 19.62 5.25 16.26
C GLU A 389 20.67 6.27 16.71
N ASN A 390 21.85 6.21 16.12
CA ASN A 390 22.88 7.21 16.31
C ASN A 390 23.56 7.57 15.00
N LYS A 391 23.62 8.88 14.73
CA LYS A 391 24.36 9.48 13.60
C LYS A 391 25.69 10.00 14.16
N PHE A 392 26.81 9.65 13.53
CA PHE A 392 28.14 10.06 13.95
C PHE A 392 29.06 10.33 12.76
N GLY A 393 30.21 10.91 13.03
CA GLY A 393 31.16 11.28 11.99
C GLY A 393 30.73 12.51 11.17
N THR A 394 31.53 12.81 10.16
CA THR A 394 31.34 13.95 9.25
C THR A 394 30.56 13.56 7.98
N ASN A 395 30.36 12.26 7.74
CA ASN A 395 29.86 11.68 6.48
C ASN A 395 28.50 10.99 6.64
N ASP A 396 27.63 11.44 7.55
CA ASP A 396 26.31 10.85 7.79
C ASP A 396 26.36 9.34 8.14
N GLN A 397 27.37 8.91 8.88
CA GLN A 397 27.46 7.55 9.40
C GLN A 397 26.31 7.31 10.38
N LYS A 398 25.64 6.14 10.24
CA LYS A 398 24.47 5.81 11.02
C LYS A 398 24.54 4.37 11.52
N LEU A 399 24.35 4.20 12.80
CA LEU A 399 24.13 2.90 13.43
C LEU A 399 22.71 2.86 13.97
N SER A 400 21.97 1.81 13.64
CA SER A 400 20.64 1.55 14.21
C SER A 400 20.57 0.12 14.76
N ALA A 401 19.90 -0.02 15.91
CA ALA A 401 19.59 -1.31 16.49
C ALA A 401 18.13 -1.34 16.92
N SER A 402 17.44 -2.47 16.71
CA SER A 402 16.06 -2.64 17.19
C SER A 402 15.78 -4.04 17.71
N ILE A 403 14.84 -4.08 18.66
CA ILE A 403 14.22 -5.29 19.20
C ILE A 403 12.73 -5.12 19.02
N ASP A 404 12.10 -6.03 18.28
CA ASP A 404 10.67 -6.03 18.03
C ASP A 404 10.11 -7.36 18.57
N LEU A 405 9.13 -7.28 19.49
CA LEU A 405 8.46 -8.41 20.12
C LEU A 405 6.98 -8.34 19.75
N ASN A 406 6.48 -9.40 19.14
CA ASN A 406 5.08 -9.50 18.75
C ASN A 406 4.45 -10.72 19.43
N TYR A 407 3.25 -10.56 19.91
CA TYR A 407 2.46 -11.58 20.55
C TYR A 407 1.02 -11.48 20.05
N GLU A 408 0.46 -12.60 19.61
CA GLU A 408 -0.91 -12.69 19.05
C GLU A 408 -1.57 -13.94 19.62
N GLU A 409 -2.79 -13.79 20.08
CA GLU A 409 -3.67 -14.90 20.49
C GLU A 409 -4.99 -14.73 19.76
N ASP A 410 -5.39 -15.76 19.01
CA ASP A 410 -6.65 -15.81 18.28
C ASP A 410 -7.43 -17.06 18.70
N ASN A 411 -8.74 -16.92 18.90
CA ASN A 411 -9.65 -18.01 19.15
C ASN A 411 -10.83 -17.92 18.16
N VAL A 412 -11.03 -18.98 17.39
CA VAL A 412 -12.12 -19.08 16.40
C VAL A 412 -12.99 -20.28 16.74
N VAL A 413 -14.21 -20.00 17.16
CA VAL A 413 -15.23 -21.03 17.43
C VAL A 413 -16.24 -21.02 16.30
N GLN A 414 -16.55 -22.18 15.74
CA GLN A 414 -17.50 -22.33 14.64
C GLN A 414 -18.52 -23.42 14.96
N TYR A 415 -19.79 -23.08 14.80
CA TYR A 415 -20.94 -23.98 14.94
C TYR A 415 -21.65 -24.13 13.59
N ASN A 416 -21.77 -25.38 13.10
CA ASN A 416 -22.44 -25.68 11.84
C ASN A 416 -23.69 -26.45 12.12
N ILE A 417 -24.83 -26.01 11.59
CA ILE A 417 -26.15 -26.60 11.78
C ILE A 417 -26.74 -26.95 10.42
N ASP A 418 -27.05 -28.22 10.20
CA ASP A 418 -27.85 -28.68 9.08
C ASP A 418 -29.32 -28.68 9.49
N LEU A 419 -30.14 -27.85 8.86
CA LEU A 419 -31.55 -27.70 9.21
C LEU A 419 -32.43 -28.86 8.72
N ASP A 420 -31.96 -29.59 7.73
CA ASP A 420 -32.71 -30.73 7.16
C ASP A 420 -32.35 -32.08 7.80
N ASN A 421 -31.23 -32.14 8.49
CA ASN A 421 -30.78 -33.35 9.19
C ASN A 421 -30.37 -33.05 10.65
N LEU A 422 -31.33 -32.70 11.48
CA LEU A 422 -31.13 -32.35 12.88
C LEU A 422 -30.54 -33.49 13.75
N GLN A 423 -30.48 -34.73 13.26
CA GLN A 423 -29.91 -35.87 13.99
C GLN A 423 -28.38 -36.03 13.78
N SER A 424 -27.82 -35.47 12.74
CA SER A 424 -26.39 -35.64 12.43
C SER A 424 -25.57 -34.32 12.47
N GLY A 425 -26.12 -33.20 12.96
CA GLY A 425 -25.79 -31.98 12.33
C GLY A 425 -25.24 -30.85 13.18
N VAL A 426 -24.64 -31.00 14.33
CA VAL A 426 -23.82 -29.93 14.93
C VAL A 426 -22.37 -30.38 14.95
N THR A 427 -21.57 -29.81 14.08
CA THR A 427 -20.11 -29.96 14.16
C THR A 427 -19.53 -28.69 14.74
N ASP A 428 -18.98 -28.81 15.94
CA ASP A 428 -18.26 -27.73 16.60
C ASP A 428 -16.77 -27.86 16.30
N THR A 429 -16.16 -26.76 15.83
CA THR A 429 -14.73 -26.65 15.68
C THR A 429 -14.24 -25.46 16.47
N ASP A 430 -13.19 -25.67 17.25
CA ASP A 430 -12.53 -24.64 18.03
C ASP A 430 -11.04 -24.59 17.66
N PHE A 431 -10.58 -23.42 17.21
CA PHE A 431 -9.20 -23.16 16.90
C PHE A 431 -8.66 -22.11 17.87
N LYS A 432 -7.69 -22.48 18.67
CA LYS A 432 -6.90 -21.52 19.42
C LYS A 432 -5.51 -21.43 18.82
N GLU A 433 -5.10 -20.22 18.44
CA GLU A 433 -3.80 -19.96 17.84
C GLU A 433 -3.00 -18.98 18.70
N ASP A 434 -1.84 -19.42 19.19
CA ASP A 434 -0.87 -18.60 19.90
C ASP A 434 0.34 -18.36 18.98
N ASN A 435 0.70 -17.11 18.74
CA ASN A 435 1.76 -16.71 17.84
C ASN A 435 2.72 -15.72 18.48
N GLN A 436 4.02 -16.03 18.43
CA GLN A 436 5.06 -15.18 18.97
C GLN A 436 6.14 -14.95 17.92
N SER A 437 6.66 -13.72 17.85
CA SER A 437 7.79 -13.40 17.00
C SER A 437 8.71 -12.40 17.68
N GLN A 438 10.00 -12.71 17.71
CA GLN A 438 11.05 -11.86 18.23
C GLN A 438 12.01 -11.53 17.10
N THR A 439 12.26 -10.24 16.87
CA THR A 439 13.19 -9.79 15.84
C THR A 439 14.26 -8.91 16.47
N PHE A 440 15.51 -9.25 16.24
CA PHE A 440 16.70 -8.50 16.61
C PHE A 440 17.37 -8.01 15.34
N ARG A 441 17.73 -6.73 15.27
CA ARG A 441 18.31 -6.14 14.08
C ARG A 441 19.35 -5.10 14.43
N VAL A 442 20.47 -5.11 13.69
CA VAL A 442 21.53 -4.10 13.76
C VAL A 442 21.92 -3.73 12.33
N ASP A 443 21.83 -2.45 11.99
CA ASP A 443 22.17 -1.91 10.68
C ASP A 443 23.23 -0.83 10.82
N TYR A 444 24.18 -0.82 9.90
CA TYR A 444 25.19 0.22 9.73
C TYR A 444 25.15 0.79 8.33
N GLU A 445 25.09 2.10 8.23
CA GLU A 445 25.10 2.84 6.97
C GLU A 445 26.25 3.85 7.02
N ASP A 446 27.04 3.91 5.94
CA ASP A 446 28.14 4.85 5.80
C ASP A 446 28.20 5.44 4.40
N LYS A 447 28.20 6.75 4.31
CA LYS A 447 28.50 7.49 3.11
C LYS A 447 30.00 7.79 3.09
N VAL A 448 30.81 6.79 2.68
CA VAL A 448 32.27 6.85 2.66
C VAL A 448 32.80 8.09 1.93
N ASN A 449 32.13 8.46 0.82
CA ASN A 449 32.37 9.71 0.11
C ASN A 449 31.14 10.09 -0.75
N GLU A 450 31.22 11.16 -1.54
CA GLU A 450 30.09 11.63 -2.37
C GLU A 450 29.60 10.60 -3.39
N LYS A 451 30.44 9.63 -3.78
CA LYS A 451 30.14 8.63 -4.81
C LYS A 451 29.89 7.23 -4.27
N PHE A 452 30.33 6.94 -3.05
CA PHE A 452 30.34 5.60 -2.52
C PHE A 452 29.69 5.52 -1.15
N SER A 453 28.71 4.63 -1.00
CA SER A 453 28.07 4.32 0.27
C SER A 453 27.91 2.82 0.50
N ILE A 454 27.94 2.44 1.76
CA ILE A 454 27.84 1.06 2.25
C ILE A 454 26.65 0.97 3.19
N GLU A 455 25.84 -0.08 3.04
CA GLU A 455 24.81 -0.49 3.98
C GLU A 455 25.08 -1.96 4.36
N THR A 456 25.16 -2.26 5.65
CA THR A 456 25.35 -3.64 6.13
C THR A 456 24.56 -3.87 7.41
N GLY A 457 24.20 -5.10 7.69
CA GLY A 457 23.48 -5.41 8.90
C GLY A 457 23.32 -6.90 9.18
N LEU A 458 22.90 -7.17 10.41
CA LEU A 458 22.57 -8.48 10.94
C LEU A 458 21.13 -8.49 11.43
N LYS A 459 20.45 -9.60 11.23
CA LYS A 459 19.08 -9.79 11.70
C LYS A 459 18.88 -11.23 12.17
N ALA A 460 18.22 -11.39 13.31
CA ALA A 460 17.69 -12.67 13.78
C ALA A 460 16.17 -12.52 13.96
N THR A 461 15.39 -13.48 13.46
CA THR A 461 13.93 -13.53 13.65
C THR A 461 13.59 -14.92 14.15
N LEU A 462 13.07 -15.00 15.36
CA LEU A 462 12.63 -16.22 16.02
C LEU A 462 11.10 -16.21 16.04
N LYS A 463 10.46 -17.23 15.46
CA LYS A 463 9.01 -17.34 15.38
C LYS A 463 8.57 -18.66 15.97
N SER A 464 7.54 -18.61 16.79
CA SER A 464 6.85 -19.78 17.31
C SER A 464 5.35 -19.59 17.15
N PHE A 465 4.68 -20.59 16.67
CA PHE A 465 3.23 -20.64 16.76
C PHE A 465 2.74 -22.02 17.18
N SER A 466 1.69 -22.03 18.00
CA SER A 466 0.95 -23.21 18.38
C SER A 466 -0.49 -23.06 17.93
N THR A 467 -1.06 -24.15 17.43
CA THR A 467 -2.47 -24.22 17.07
C THR A 467 -3.09 -25.40 17.84
N ASP A 468 -4.01 -25.09 18.72
CA ASP A 468 -4.89 -26.06 19.35
C ASP A 468 -6.15 -26.18 18.49
N TYR A 469 -6.40 -27.35 17.94
CA TYR A 469 -7.58 -27.67 17.12
C TYR A 469 -8.45 -28.70 17.83
N ASN A 470 -9.63 -28.28 18.22
CA ASN A 470 -10.60 -29.15 18.85
C ASN A 470 -11.69 -29.51 17.85
N TYR A 471 -11.83 -30.80 17.58
CA TYR A 471 -12.83 -31.34 16.66
C TYR A 471 -13.46 -32.63 17.24
N LEU A 472 -14.78 -32.66 17.41
CA LEU A 472 -15.51 -33.78 18.00
C LEU A 472 -14.90 -34.21 19.36
N GLU A 473 -14.65 -33.26 20.25
CA GLU A 473 -14.07 -33.47 21.59
C GLU A 473 -12.65 -34.06 21.62
N LYS A 474 -11.98 -34.12 20.46
CA LYS A 474 -10.56 -34.50 20.37
C LYS A 474 -9.69 -33.25 20.13
N LEU A 475 -8.65 -33.11 20.97
CA LEU A 475 -7.70 -32.04 20.86
C LEU A 475 -6.47 -32.48 20.05
N TYR A 476 -6.14 -31.70 19.01
CA TYR A 476 -4.92 -31.83 18.21
C TYR A 476 -4.09 -30.55 18.37
N ILE A 477 -2.77 -30.72 18.54
CA ILE A 477 -1.85 -29.60 18.81
C ILE A 477 -0.79 -29.61 17.69
N ASN A 478 -0.65 -28.48 17.00
CA ASN A 478 0.40 -28.28 16.01
C ASN A 478 1.33 -27.15 16.47
N ASP A 479 2.56 -27.52 16.85
CA ASP A 479 3.63 -26.60 17.21
C ASP A 479 4.56 -26.39 16.02
N TYR A 480 4.86 -25.13 15.69
CA TYR A 480 5.78 -24.78 14.62
C TYR A 480 6.75 -23.68 15.07
N ASN A 481 8.05 -23.91 14.83
CA ASN A 481 9.09 -22.92 15.07
C ASN A 481 9.85 -22.64 13.78
N GLU A 482 10.17 -21.38 13.53
CA GLU A 482 10.98 -20.92 12.40
C GLU A 482 11.98 -19.87 12.88
N ASP A 483 13.26 -20.22 12.86
CA ASP A 483 14.36 -19.33 13.19
C ASP A 483 15.11 -18.91 11.95
N ILE A 484 15.25 -17.59 11.73
CA ILE A 484 15.89 -17.01 10.55
C ILE A 484 17.04 -16.13 11.01
N TYR A 485 18.26 -16.50 10.64
CA TYR A 485 19.48 -15.73 10.88
C TYR A 485 19.97 -15.14 9.55
N ALA A 486 20.19 -13.84 9.49
CA ALA A 486 20.53 -13.15 8.27
C ALA A 486 21.68 -12.16 8.44
N ALA A 487 22.53 -12.09 7.41
CA ALA A 487 23.54 -11.06 7.24
C ALA A 487 23.42 -10.48 5.84
N TYR A 488 23.55 -9.15 5.69
CA TYR A 488 23.49 -8.50 4.39
C TYR A 488 24.52 -7.41 4.24
N ALA A 489 24.91 -7.14 2.99
CA ALA A 489 25.69 -5.98 2.60
C ALA A 489 25.19 -5.43 1.26
N SER A 490 25.17 -4.11 1.11
CA SER A 490 24.86 -3.38 -0.12
C SER A 490 25.86 -2.26 -0.33
N LEU A 491 26.30 -2.11 -1.56
CA LEU A 491 27.23 -1.07 -2.01
C LEU A 491 26.51 -0.20 -3.04
N THR A 492 26.56 1.10 -2.88
CA THR A 492 26.09 2.07 -3.87
C THR A 492 27.28 2.84 -4.40
N TYR A 493 27.40 2.92 -5.73
CA TYR A 493 28.47 3.65 -6.40
C TYR A 493 27.91 4.53 -7.52
N ASP A 494 28.05 5.85 -7.38
CA ASP A 494 27.73 6.82 -8.42
C ASP A 494 28.95 6.98 -9.34
N ILE A 495 28.96 6.33 -10.49
CA ILE A 495 30.04 6.37 -11.48
C ILE A 495 30.23 7.82 -11.95
N ASN A 496 29.11 8.50 -12.22
CA ASN A 496 29.05 9.92 -12.57
C ASN A 496 27.67 10.50 -12.20
N ASP A 497 27.44 11.79 -12.47
CA ASP A 497 26.18 12.47 -12.14
C ASP A 497 24.93 11.83 -12.78
N ARG A 498 25.11 11.01 -13.82
CA ARG A 498 24.01 10.37 -14.56
C ARG A 498 23.85 8.88 -14.29
N PHE A 499 24.95 8.18 -13.97
CA PHE A 499 24.95 6.72 -13.87
C PHE A 499 25.37 6.26 -12.48
N GLY A 500 24.49 5.52 -11.79
CA GLY A 500 24.71 4.92 -10.49
C GLY A 500 24.42 3.42 -10.50
N ILE A 501 25.12 2.69 -9.66
CA ILE A 501 24.93 1.25 -9.42
C ILE A 501 24.71 1.03 -7.93
N LYS A 502 23.74 0.20 -7.58
CA LYS A 502 23.59 -0.37 -6.23
C LYS A 502 23.60 -1.90 -6.38
N ALA A 503 24.50 -2.57 -5.68
CA ALA A 503 24.57 -4.03 -5.65
C ALA A 503 24.63 -4.51 -4.20
N GLY A 504 24.00 -5.63 -3.90
CA GLY A 504 24.00 -6.21 -2.57
C GLY A 504 23.69 -7.69 -2.58
N ALA A 505 23.97 -8.31 -1.46
CA ALA A 505 23.62 -9.70 -1.21
C ALA A 505 23.19 -9.88 0.24
N ARG A 506 22.27 -10.78 0.46
CA ARG A 506 21.80 -11.20 1.78
C ARG A 506 21.93 -12.71 1.89
N PHE A 507 22.59 -13.17 2.92
CA PHE A 507 22.64 -14.58 3.31
C PHE A 507 21.60 -14.83 4.39
N GLU A 508 20.88 -15.94 4.29
CA GLU A 508 19.98 -16.40 5.33
C GLU A 508 20.21 -17.88 5.62
N GLN A 509 20.20 -18.21 6.90
CA GLN A 509 20.04 -19.57 7.42
C GLN A 509 18.70 -19.67 8.10
N VAL A 510 17.95 -20.69 7.76
CA VAL A 510 16.59 -20.93 8.26
C VAL A 510 16.54 -22.32 8.89
N GLU A 511 16.00 -22.39 10.08
CA GLU A 511 15.74 -23.63 10.81
C GLU A 511 14.24 -23.71 11.08
N THR A 512 13.61 -24.81 10.64
CA THR A 512 12.18 -25.03 10.85
C THR A 512 11.95 -26.35 11.56
N ASN A 513 11.07 -26.34 12.55
CA ASN A 513 10.62 -27.54 13.25
C ASN A 513 9.10 -27.48 13.41
N ALA A 514 8.41 -28.52 12.99
CA ALA A 514 6.97 -28.68 13.22
C ALA A 514 6.67 -30.04 13.86
N SER A 515 5.74 -30.06 14.80
CA SER A 515 5.26 -31.27 15.41
C SER A 515 3.75 -31.25 15.57
N LEU A 516 3.09 -32.33 15.17
CA LEU A 516 1.68 -32.52 15.34
C LEU A 516 1.44 -33.64 16.35
N LYS A 517 0.57 -33.39 17.35
CA LYS A 517 0.25 -34.33 18.44
C LYS A 517 -1.26 -34.42 18.59
N SER A 518 -1.74 -35.57 19.07
CA SER A 518 -3.12 -35.76 19.52
C SER A 518 -3.12 -36.01 21.02
N SER A 519 -4.14 -35.49 21.71
CA SER A 519 -4.33 -35.66 23.16
C SER A 519 -4.72 -37.09 23.58
N SER A 520 -5.18 -37.93 22.63
CA SER A 520 -5.55 -39.34 22.84
C SER A 520 -4.69 -40.24 21.98
N SER A 521 -4.38 -41.46 22.47
CA SER A 521 -3.82 -42.53 21.65
C SER A 521 -4.78 -42.83 20.49
N PHE A 522 -4.28 -42.49 19.27
CA PHE A 522 -5.07 -42.58 18.07
C PHE A 522 -4.69 -43.81 17.26
N SER A 523 -5.67 -44.51 16.71
CA SER A 523 -5.50 -45.52 15.68
C SER A 523 -6.22 -45.04 14.42
N ILE A 524 -5.62 -45.26 13.25
CA ILE A 524 -6.25 -44.98 11.95
C ILE A 524 -7.62 -45.61 11.84
N ASN A 525 -7.80 -46.75 12.49
CA ASN A 525 -9.06 -47.48 12.54
C ASN A 525 -10.18 -46.76 13.32
N ASP A 526 -9.89 -45.70 14.06
CA ASP A 526 -10.84 -44.88 14.81
C ASP A 526 -11.39 -43.69 14.02
N SER A 527 -11.07 -43.59 12.72
CA SER A 527 -11.56 -42.52 11.84
C SER A 527 -13.06 -42.67 11.61
N THR A 528 -13.86 -41.81 12.22
CA THR A 528 -15.33 -41.85 12.16
C THR A 528 -15.88 -40.99 11.02
N ASN A 529 -15.06 -40.16 10.39
CA ASN A 529 -15.38 -39.34 9.22
C ASN A 529 -14.14 -38.91 8.47
N ILE A 530 -14.32 -38.33 7.27
CA ILE A 530 -13.23 -37.89 6.39
C ILE A 530 -12.27 -36.87 7.04
N ILE A 531 -12.80 -35.97 7.91
CA ILE A 531 -11.97 -34.94 8.59
C ILE A 531 -11.00 -35.62 9.57
N THR A 532 -11.51 -36.55 10.39
CA THR A 532 -10.66 -37.29 11.33
C THR A 532 -9.65 -38.18 10.61
N HIS A 533 -9.98 -38.72 9.45
CA HIS A 533 -9.09 -39.50 8.61
C HIS A 533 -7.89 -38.64 8.11
N ILE A 534 -8.16 -37.44 7.59
CA ILE A 534 -7.13 -36.52 7.12
C ILE A 534 -6.17 -36.13 8.25
N ILE A 535 -6.70 -35.77 9.43
CA ILE A 535 -5.90 -35.37 10.59
C ILE A 535 -5.01 -36.51 11.07
N SER A 536 -5.52 -37.73 11.06
CA SER A 536 -4.81 -38.93 11.50
C SER A 536 -3.57 -39.20 10.67
N ASN A 537 -3.72 -39.15 9.35
CA ASN A 537 -2.60 -39.31 8.43
C ASN A 537 -1.52 -38.24 8.67
N ALA A 538 -1.89 -37.02 8.99
CA ALA A 538 -0.97 -35.94 9.31
C ALA A 538 -0.24 -36.16 10.64
N VAL A 539 -0.90 -36.72 11.68
CA VAL A 539 -0.28 -37.05 12.97
C VAL A 539 0.81 -38.14 12.78
N GLU A 540 0.54 -39.18 11.99
CA GLU A 540 1.51 -40.27 11.74
C GLU A 540 2.76 -39.76 11.00
N ALA A 541 2.60 -38.80 10.12
CA ALA A 541 3.70 -38.25 9.33
C ALA A 541 4.58 -37.22 10.09
N SER A 542 4.22 -36.82 11.32
CA SER A 542 4.99 -35.88 12.15
C SER A 542 6.22 -36.55 12.83
N PRO A 543 7.34 -35.82 13.17
CA PRO A 543 7.58 -34.39 12.96
C PRO A 543 8.15 -34.03 11.57
N TYR A 544 8.09 -32.71 11.23
CA TYR A 544 8.60 -32.18 9.97
C TYR A 544 9.74 -31.20 10.22
N ASN A 545 10.86 -31.33 9.49
CA ASN A 545 12.00 -30.42 9.58
C ASN A 545 12.46 -30.05 8.18
N ASN A 546 12.61 -28.78 7.88
CA ASN A 546 13.09 -28.29 6.59
C ASN A 546 14.11 -27.14 6.77
N PRO A 547 15.37 -27.43 7.26
CA PRO A 547 16.40 -26.41 7.38
C PRO A 547 17.05 -26.13 6.02
N TYR A 548 17.31 -24.85 5.73
CA TYR A 548 18.01 -24.45 4.51
C TYR A 548 18.83 -23.17 4.69
N SER A 549 19.78 -22.95 3.78
CA SER A 549 20.53 -21.71 3.71
C SER A 549 20.61 -21.21 2.27
N LYS A 550 20.56 -19.88 2.08
CA LYS A 550 20.57 -19.29 0.74
C LYS A 550 21.10 -17.86 0.72
N ILE A 551 21.69 -17.48 -0.43
CA ILE A 551 22.12 -16.11 -0.73
C ILE A 551 21.10 -15.50 -1.69
N TYR A 552 20.65 -14.28 -1.39
CA TYR A 552 19.72 -13.50 -2.19
C TYR A 552 20.46 -12.27 -2.74
N PRO A 553 20.88 -12.29 -4.02
CA PRO A 553 21.52 -11.16 -4.66
C PRO A 553 20.50 -10.09 -5.07
N SER A 554 20.96 -8.83 -5.13
CA SER A 554 20.20 -7.72 -5.70
C SER A 554 21.13 -6.75 -6.43
N MET A 555 20.67 -6.17 -7.55
CA MET A 555 21.40 -5.18 -8.32
C MET A 555 20.46 -4.17 -8.93
N PHE A 556 20.86 -2.90 -8.89
CA PHE A 556 20.12 -1.80 -9.50
C PHE A 556 21.07 -0.93 -10.32
N LEU A 557 20.69 -0.63 -11.56
CA LEU A 557 21.36 0.30 -12.45
C LEU A 557 20.45 1.50 -12.63
N ILE A 558 20.96 2.69 -12.37
CA ILE A 558 20.18 3.93 -12.41
C ILE A 558 20.81 4.84 -13.45
N TYR A 559 20.01 5.27 -14.42
CA TYR A 559 20.44 6.25 -15.43
C TYR A 559 19.53 7.48 -15.40
N LYS A 560 20.10 8.62 -15.04
CA LYS A 560 19.44 9.93 -15.01
C LYS A 560 19.54 10.58 -16.39
N LEU A 561 18.48 10.52 -17.17
CA LEU A 561 18.36 11.23 -18.46
C LEU A 561 18.41 12.76 -18.26
N SER A 562 17.80 13.22 -17.17
CA SER A 562 17.83 14.61 -16.68
C SER A 562 17.53 14.61 -15.18
N PRO A 563 17.64 15.74 -14.45
CA PRO A 563 17.28 15.79 -13.02
C PRO A 563 15.84 15.34 -12.70
N MET A 564 14.96 15.33 -13.70
CA MET A 564 13.55 14.96 -13.55
C MET A 564 13.18 13.65 -14.25
N LYS A 565 14.10 12.99 -14.95
CA LYS A 565 13.81 11.77 -15.73
C LYS A 565 14.85 10.70 -15.44
N THR A 566 14.39 9.52 -15.05
CA THR A 566 15.26 8.41 -14.65
C THR A 566 14.80 7.13 -15.33
N ILE A 567 15.74 6.34 -15.80
CA ILE A 567 15.55 4.93 -16.16
C ILE A 567 16.26 4.10 -15.11
N GLN A 568 15.61 3.05 -14.64
CA GLN A 568 16.18 2.13 -13.67
C GLN A 568 15.95 0.70 -14.15
N PHE A 569 17.00 -0.10 -14.10
CA PHE A 569 16.93 -1.56 -14.19
C PHE A 569 17.22 -2.12 -12.80
N GLY A 570 16.42 -3.08 -12.35
CA GLY A 570 16.60 -3.78 -11.08
C GLY A 570 16.51 -5.27 -11.28
N TYR A 571 17.37 -6.02 -10.60
CA TYR A 571 17.32 -7.47 -10.46
C TYR A 571 17.38 -7.82 -8.97
N SER A 572 16.54 -8.75 -8.51
CA SER A 572 16.68 -9.36 -7.19
C SER A 572 16.13 -10.77 -7.17
N GLN A 573 16.73 -11.61 -6.32
CA GLN A 573 16.18 -12.91 -5.96
C GLN A 573 15.39 -12.78 -4.65
N LYS A 574 14.24 -13.45 -4.60
CA LYS A 574 13.30 -13.40 -3.48
C LYS A 574 12.83 -14.79 -3.09
N VAL A 575 12.23 -14.90 -1.92
CA VAL A 575 11.62 -16.11 -1.40
C VAL A 575 10.18 -15.84 -0.94
N ASN A 576 9.32 -16.84 -1.13
CA ASN A 576 8.02 -16.92 -0.50
C ASN A 576 7.98 -18.20 0.34
N ARG A 577 8.04 -18.04 1.65
CA ARG A 577 7.97 -19.16 2.58
C ARG A 577 6.53 -19.62 2.71
N PRO A 578 6.29 -20.93 2.83
CA PRO A 578 4.95 -21.43 3.11
C PRO A 578 4.37 -20.75 4.35
N GLY A 579 3.19 -20.22 4.22
CA GLY A 579 2.52 -19.57 5.33
C GLY A 579 1.82 -20.57 6.25
N ARG A 580 1.53 -20.19 7.49
CA ARG A 580 0.84 -21.01 8.50
C ARG A 580 -0.38 -21.76 7.94
N ARG A 581 -1.21 -21.10 7.12
CA ARG A 581 -2.40 -21.74 6.51
C ARG A 581 -2.08 -22.78 5.45
N THR A 582 -0.94 -22.65 4.79
CA THR A 582 -0.52 -23.59 3.74
C THR A 582 0.16 -24.82 4.31
N ILE A 583 0.77 -24.70 5.51
CA ILE A 583 1.44 -25.83 6.18
C ILE A 583 0.60 -26.50 7.27
N SER A 584 -0.45 -25.84 7.79
CA SER A 584 -1.31 -26.43 8.83
C SER A 584 -2.12 -27.59 8.27
N PRO A 585 -1.96 -28.80 8.79
CA PRO A 585 -2.64 -29.99 8.29
C PRO A 585 -4.11 -30.06 8.73
N PHE A 586 -4.62 -29.05 9.41
CA PHE A 586 -6.01 -29.04 9.89
C PHE A 586 -6.98 -28.58 8.82
N PRO A 587 -8.03 -29.37 8.52
CA PRO A 587 -9.11 -28.99 7.61
C PRO A 587 -9.83 -27.73 8.09
N ARG A 588 -9.97 -26.75 7.22
CA ARG A 588 -10.52 -25.43 7.60
C ARG A 588 -11.92 -25.12 7.06
N ASN A 589 -12.45 -25.90 6.17
CA ASN A 589 -13.76 -25.65 5.57
C ASN A 589 -14.73 -26.80 5.87
N THR A 590 -14.98 -27.02 7.16
CA THR A 590 -15.85 -28.09 7.62
C THR A 590 -17.33 -27.82 7.38
N PHE A 591 -17.69 -26.59 6.99
CA PHE A 591 -19.03 -26.16 6.66
C PHE A 591 -19.54 -26.71 5.31
N ASP A 592 -18.65 -26.78 4.31
CA ASP A 592 -18.93 -27.33 2.98
C ASP A 592 -18.02 -28.55 2.75
N ILE A 593 -18.48 -29.72 3.20
CA ILE A 593 -17.72 -30.97 3.10
C ILE A 593 -17.54 -31.45 1.65
N SER A 594 -18.27 -30.89 0.69
CA SER A 594 -18.06 -31.17 -0.73
C SER A 594 -16.71 -30.63 -1.23
N ARG A 595 -16.03 -29.79 -0.43
CA ARG A 595 -14.78 -29.15 -0.79
C ARG A 595 -13.91 -28.84 0.44
N ILE A 596 -13.19 -29.83 0.90
CA ILE A 596 -12.31 -29.73 2.06
C ILE A 596 -11.00 -29.05 1.64
N ARG A 597 -10.49 -28.12 2.48
CA ARG A 597 -9.16 -27.53 2.30
C ARG A 597 -8.25 -27.98 3.41
N ASN A 598 -7.07 -28.49 3.02
CA ASN A 598 -6.04 -28.97 3.92
C ASN A 598 -4.68 -28.35 3.60
N GLY A 599 -3.86 -28.04 4.60
CA GLY A 599 -2.48 -27.58 4.36
C GLY A 599 -1.53 -28.75 4.17
N ASN A 600 -0.36 -28.45 3.57
CA ASN A 600 0.72 -29.41 3.34
C ASN A 600 1.97 -28.99 4.13
N PRO A 601 2.35 -29.69 5.20
CA PRO A 601 3.53 -29.35 6.00
C PRO A 601 4.87 -29.61 5.28
N TYR A 602 4.87 -30.34 4.15
CA TYR A 602 6.07 -30.68 3.37
C TYR A 602 6.43 -29.64 2.30
N LEU A 603 5.74 -28.52 2.25
CA LEU A 603 6.00 -27.49 1.24
C LEU A 603 7.40 -26.89 1.35
N ASP A 604 8.09 -26.87 0.21
CA ASP A 604 9.33 -26.14 0.05
C ASP A 604 9.08 -24.63 -0.15
N PRO A 605 10.05 -23.76 0.20
CA PRO A 605 9.98 -22.35 -0.14
C PRO A 605 10.00 -22.10 -1.64
N GLU A 606 9.11 -21.23 -2.11
CA GLU A 606 9.10 -20.74 -3.50
C GLU A 606 10.18 -19.68 -3.71
N TYR A 607 10.97 -19.79 -4.79
CA TYR A 607 12.01 -18.84 -5.14
C TYR A 607 11.67 -18.07 -6.41
N SER A 608 11.96 -16.77 -6.42
CA SER A 608 11.69 -15.93 -7.59
C SER A 608 12.88 -15.09 -7.99
N ASP A 609 13.21 -15.13 -9.27
CA ASP A 609 14.13 -14.22 -9.94
C ASP A 609 13.30 -13.09 -10.58
N VAL A 610 13.51 -11.84 -10.16
CA VAL A 610 12.74 -10.68 -10.59
C VAL A 610 13.62 -9.68 -11.30
N ALA A 611 13.32 -9.38 -12.57
CA ALA A 611 13.93 -8.31 -13.33
C ALA A 611 12.89 -7.21 -13.62
N GLU A 612 13.23 -5.95 -13.36
CA GLU A 612 12.35 -4.78 -13.56
C GLU A 612 13.06 -3.69 -14.36
N LEU A 613 12.35 -3.10 -15.32
CA LEU A 613 12.74 -1.88 -16.01
C LEU A 613 11.73 -0.79 -15.71
N LYS A 614 12.15 0.32 -15.14
CA LYS A 614 11.31 1.45 -14.77
C LYS A 614 11.75 2.73 -15.46
N TYR A 615 10.79 3.51 -15.92
CA TYR A 615 10.96 4.87 -16.36
C TYR A 615 10.14 5.80 -15.47
N SER A 616 10.77 6.84 -14.94
CA SER A 616 10.12 7.88 -14.16
C SER A 616 10.40 9.27 -14.74
N SER A 617 9.35 10.08 -14.88
CA SER A 617 9.46 11.48 -15.30
C SER A 617 8.61 12.33 -14.35
N ASN A 618 9.26 13.22 -13.60
CA ASN A 618 8.62 14.05 -12.59
C ASN A 618 8.70 15.51 -13.01
N SER A 619 7.59 16.11 -13.40
CA SER A 619 7.50 17.54 -13.67
C SER A 619 6.45 18.21 -12.78
N ARG A 620 6.42 19.53 -12.75
CA ARG A 620 5.48 20.28 -11.92
C ARG A 620 4.00 19.96 -12.24
N LYS A 621 3.69 19.66 -13.50
CA LYS A 621 2.33 19.39 -13.95
C LYS A 621 2.04 17.94 -14.26
N LEU A 622 3.07 17.16 -14.64
CA LEU A 622 2.90 15.79 -15.11
C LEU A 622 3.95 14.87 -14.46
N ASN A 623 3.50 13.87 -13.74
CA ASN A 623 4.34 12.77 -13.28
C ASN A 623 3.91 11.51 -14.03
N LEU A 624 4.88 10.87 -14.66
CA LEU A 624 4.70 9.65 -15.43
C LEU A 624 5.64 8.58 -14.88
N ASN A 625 5.10 7.41 -14.54
CA ASN A 625 5.88 6.24 -14.16
C ASN A 625 5.40 5.06 -14.99
N ALA A 626 6.32 4.40 -15.67
CA ALA A 626 6.07 3.20 -16.45
C ALA A 626 7.05 2.12 -16.01
N GLY A 627 6.58 0.88 -15.91
CA GLY A 627 7.37 -0.26 -15.50
C GLY A 627 7.03 -1.51 -16.32
N LEU A 628 8.06 -2.30 -16.59
CA LEU A 628 7.98 -3.67 -17.10
C LEU A 628 8.68 -4.58 -16.11
N SER A 629 8.10 -5.72 -15.78
CA SER A 629 8.69 -6.71 -14.90
C SER A 629 8.60 -8.09 -15.52
N TYR A 630 9.65 -8.86 -15.36
CA TYR A 630 9.67 -10.28 -15.67
C TYR A 630 10.06 -11.03 -14.40
N LYS A 631 9.29 -12.04 -14.05
CA LYS A 631 9.50 -12.84 -12.85
C LYS A 631 9.45 -14.32 -13.26
N LEU A 632 10.50 -15.05 -12.91
CA LEU A 632 10.59 -16.50 -12.98
C LEU A 632 10.44 -17.04 -11.56
N VAL A 633 9.45 -17.87 -11.32
CA VAL A 633 9.18 -18.52 -10.04
C VAL A 633 9.51 -20.01 -10.16
N LYS A 634 10.22 -20.54 -9.18
CA LYS A 634 10.53 -21.96 -9.01
C LYS A 634 9.85 -22.47 -7.76
N ASP A 635 9.42 -23.72 -7.79
CA ASP A 635 8.74 -24.39 -6.68
C ASP A 635 7.49 -23.61 -6.24
N ASN A 636 6.74 -23.12 -7.22
CA ASN A 636 5.59 -22.23 -7.01
C ASN A 636 4.50 -22.90 -6.17
N ILE A 637 4.14 -22.33 -5.03
CA ILE A 637 3.13 -22.87 -4.12
C ILE A 637 1.74 -22.56 -4.65
N MET A 638 0.98 -23.59 -4.97
CA MET A 638 -0.37 -23.51 -5.51
C MET A 638 -1.37 -24.32 -4.69
N TRP A 639 -2.62 -23.80 -4.56
CA TRP A 639 -3.75 -24.45 -3.89
C TRP A 639 -4.61 -25.26 -4.87
N TRP A 640 -4.03 -26.08 -5.72
CA TRP A 640 -4.75 -26.68 -6.85
C TRP A 640 -4.59 -28.18 -6.94
N ASP A 641 -3.86 -28.79 -6.03
CA ASP A 641 -3.81 -30.25 -6.00
C ASP A 641 -5.14 -30.73 -5.50
N ARG A 642 -5.95 -31.26 -6.41
CA ARG A 642 -7.24 -31.86 -6.13
C ARG A 642 -7.02 -33.32 -5.90
N ASP A 643 -6.82 -33.69 -4.65
CA ASP A 643 -6.88 -35.08 -4.23
C ASP A 643 -8.33 -35.46 -4.04
N TYR A 644 -8.69 -36.59 -4.58
CA TYR A 644 -9.95 -37.24 -4.30
C TYR A 644 -9.66 -38.39 -3.35
N VAL A 645 -10.23 -38.34 -2.16
CA VAL A 645 -10.07 -39.40 -1.18
C VAL A 645 -11.38 -40.21 -1.14
N LEU A 646 -11.23 -41.53 -1.33
CA LEU A 646 -12.34 -42.47 -1.15
C LEU A 646 -12.46 -42.79 0.34
N PHE A 647 -13.54 -42.37 0.97
CA PHE A 647 -13.87 -42.68 2.35
C PHE A 647 -15.27 -43.23 2.43
N GLU A 648 -15.44 -44.45 2.98
CA GLU A 648 -16.72 -45.15 3.09
C GLU A 648 -17.51 -45.30 1.76
N ASN A 649 -16.82 -45.52 0.65
CA ASN A 649 -17.33 -45.56 -0.72
C ASN A 649 -17.86 -44.23 -1.29
N GLU A 650 -17.61 -43.09 -0.58
CA GLU A 650 -17.86 -41.75 -1.11
C GLU A 650 -16.54 -41.07 -1.48
N GLU A 651 -16.55 -40.33 -2.58
CA GLU A 651 -15.41 -39.60 -3.10
C GLU A 651 -15.46 -38.14 -2.65
N TYR A 652 -14.44 -37.70 -1.90
CA TYR A 652 -14.32 -36.33 -1.37
C TYR A 652 -13.25 -35.56 -2.10
N GLU A 653 -13.54 -34.32 -2.55
CA GLU A 653 -12.57 -33.42 -3.12
C GLU A 653 -11.80 -32.71 -2.00
N ILE A 654 -10.47 -32.93 -1.93
CA ILE A 654 -9.58 -32.27 -0.99
C ILE A 654 -8.66 -31.34 -1.78
N LEU A 655 -8.64 -30.07 -1.41
CA LEU A 655 -7.75 -29.06 -1.95
C LEU A 655 -6.53 -28.92 -1.04
N THR A 656 -5.40 -29.40 -1.51
CA THR A 656 -4.11 -29.28 -0.82
C THR A 656 -3.22 -28.27 -1.52
N ALA A 657 -2.37 -27.58 -0.76
CA ALA A 657 -1.31 -26.75 -1.35
C ALA A 657 -0.13 -27.62 -1.73
N ASP A 658 0.43 -27.45 -2.92
CA ASP A 658 1.62 -28.17 -3.36
C ASP A 658 2.57 -27.26 -4.14
N ASN A 659 3.84 -27.68 -4.28
CA ASN A 659 4.83 -27.03 -5.09
C ASN A 659 4.70 -27.46 -6.56
N SER A 660 4.30 -26.53 -7.43
CA SER A 660 4.35 -26.72 -8.89
C SER A 660 5.78 -26.49 -9.40
N GLU A 661 6.13 -26.92 -10.63
CA GLU A 661 7.49 -26.77 -11.13
C GLU A 661 7.91 -25.31 -11.25
N ASN A 662 7.35 -24.57 -12.18
CA ASN A 662 7.76 -23.19 -12.47
C ASN A 662 6.58 -22.33 -12.91
N SER A 663 6.72 -21.04 -12.74
CA SER A 663 5.86 -20.08 -13.43
C SER A 663 6.62 -18.85 -13.91
N GLU A 664 6.19 -18.31 -15.06
CA GLU A 664 6.73 -17.09 -15.63
C GLU A 664 5.66 -16.00 -15.57
N ASN A 665 6.02 -14.82 -15.09
CA ASN A 665 5.10 -13.69 -15.02
C ASN A 665 5.70 -12.48 -15.74
N LEU A 666 4.98 -11.96 -16.74
CA LEU A 666 5.28 -10.70 -17.41
C LEU A 666 4.28 -9.65 -16.92
N GLY A 667 4.80 -8.64 -16.24
CA GLY A 667 4.03 -7.54 -15.69
C GLY A 667 4.29 -6.22 -16.42
N SER A 668 3.27 -5.35 -16.47
CA SER A 668 3.46 -3.96 -16.89
C SER A 668 2.65 -3.01 -16.03
N SER A 669 3.19 -1.84 -15.76
CA SER A 669 2.55 -0.79 -14.96
C SER A 669 2.67 0.57 -15.60
N LEU A 670 1.63 1.41 -15.46
CA LEU A 670 1.60 2.79 -15.91
C LEU A 670 0.88 3.64 -14.89
N ILE A 671 1.51 4.71 -14.40
CA ILE A 671 0.90 5.68 -13.49
C ILE A 671 1.12 7.08 -14.08
N ILE A 672 0.04 7.81 -14.24
CA ILE A 672 0.03 9.17 -14.75
C ILE A 672 -0.67 10.06 -13.72
N ASN A 673 0.04 11.08 -13.22
CA ASN A 673 -0.56 12.14 -12.43
C ASN A 673 -0.43 13.44 -13.21
N TYR A 674 -1.56 14.02 -13.58
CA TYR A 674 -1.61 15.24 -14.37
C TYR A 674 -2.37 16.33 -13.63
N ARG A 675 -1.72 17.46 -13.46
CA ARG A 675 -2.29 18.64 -12.81
C ARG A 675 -2.21 19.83 -13.75
N PRO A 676 -3.21 19.99 -14.65
CA PRO A 676 -3.23 21.08 -15.59
C PRO A 676 -3.28 22.45 -14.91
N MET A 677 -3.99 22.53 -13.79
CA MET A 677 -4.17 23.73 -12.98
C MET A 677 -4.32 23.38 -11.50
N PRO A 678 -4.16 24.33 -10.55
CA PRO A 678 -4.28 24.06 -9.11
C PRO A 678 -5.63 23.49 -8.66
N LEU A 679 -6.69 23.77 -9.42
CA LEU A 679 -8.06 23.32 -9.13
C LEU A 679 -8.28 21.84 -9.47
N ILE A 680 -7.56 21.26 -10.42
CA ILE A 680 -7.83 19.95 -11.00
C ILE A 680 -6.59 19.06 -10.86
N SER A 681 -6.78 17.86 -10.32
CA SER A 681 -5.81 16.79 -10.32
C SER A 681 -6.42 15.53 -10.91
N LEU A 682 -5.74 14.95 -11.88
CA LEU A 682 -6.12 13.71 -12.55
C LEU A 682 -5.05 12.67 -12.27
N MET A 683 -5.46 11.50 -11.84
CA MET A 683 -4.58 10.35 -11.70
C MET A 683 -5.16 9.20 -12.52
N PHE A 684 -4.32 8.53 -13.26
CA PHE A 684 -4.63 7.28 -13.92
C PHE A 684 -3.56 6.26 -13.58
N SER A 685 -3.96 5.04 -13.25
CA SER A 685 -3.05 3.91 -13.10
C SER A 685 -3.62 2.68 -13.78
N ARG A 686 -2.73 1.95 -14.43
CA ARG A 686 -3.01 0.66 -15.04
C ARG A 686 -1.87 -0.28 -14.73
N TRP A 687 -2.18 -1.51 -14.40
CA TRP A 687 -1.24 -2.60 -14.46
C TRP A 687 -1.87 -3.81 -15.14
N SER A 688 -1.04 -4.61 -15.78
CA SER A 688 -1.44 -5.84 -16.44
C SER A 688 -0.40 -6.91 -16.18
N TRP A 689 -0.84 -8.13 -16.16
CA TRP A 689 0.00 -9.29 -15.94
C TRP A 689 -0.41 -10.43 -16.87
N ASN A 690 0.57 -11.23 -17.24
CA ASN A 690 0.40 -12.47 -17.96
C ASN A 690 1.30 -13.50 -17.28
N ASN A 691 0.69 -14.53 -16.73
CA ASN A 691 1.36 -15.61 -16.02
C ASN A 691 1.20 -16.91 -16.80
N LYS A 692 2.31 -17.61 -16.97
CA LYS A 692 2.35 -18.94 -17.58
C LYS A 692 2.86 -19.91 -16.52
N THR A 693 2.05 -20.91 -16.18
CA THR A 693 2.36 -21.93 -15.19
C THR A 693 2.67 -23.24 -15.90
N TYR A 694 3.67 -23.95 -15.41
CA TYR A 694 4.10 -25.27 -15.87
C TYR A 694 3.83 -26.27 -14.76
N GLY A 695 3.08 -27.32 -15.04
CA GLY A 695 2.81 -28.41 -14.12
C GLY A 695 3.87 -29.51 -14.23
N ASN A 696 3.97 -30.34 -13.22
CA ASN A 696 4.94 -31.46 -13.10
C ASN A 696 4.56 -32.73 -13.89
N GLY A 697 3.74 -32.61 -14.93
CA GLY A 697 3.41 -33.71 -15.83
C GLY A 697 2.22 -34.56 -15.40
N GLU A 698 1.86 -34.58 -14.13
CA GLU A 698 0.69 -35.32 -13.59
C GLU A 698 -0.54 -34.41 -13.39
N SER A 699 -0.37 -33.10 -13.39
CA SER A 699 -1.45 -32.14 -13.18
C SER A 699 -1.79 -31.35 -14.45
N ASP A 700 -3.07 -31.14 -14.70
CA ASP A 700 -3.63 -30.25 -15.75
C ASP A 700 -3.32 -28.76 -15.53
N LEU A 701 -2.28 -28.45 -14.74
CA LEU A 701 -1.91 -27.09 -14.31
C LEU A 701 -1.14 -26.30 -15.37
N ASN A 702 -0.81 -26.89 -16.52
CA ASN A 702 -0.26 -26.15 -17.64
C ASN A 702 -1.26 -25.12 -18.15
N GLY A 703 -0.96 -23.84 -17.96
CA GLY A 703 -1.91 -22.83 -18.42
C GLY A 703 -1.42 -21.40 -18.38
N ASN A 704 -2.19 -20.57 -19.05
CA ASN A 704 -1.97 -19.14 -19.11
C ASN A 704 -3.07 -18.41 -18.34
N SER A 705 -2.68 -17.56 -17.42
CA SER A 705 -3.57 -16.62 -16.76
C SER A 705 -3.17 -15.18 -17.06
N SER A 706 -4.12 -14.29 -17.19
CA SER A 706 -3.85 -12.89 -17.50
C SER A 706 -4.93 -11.98 -16.94
N GLY A 707 -4.59 -10.76 -16.67
CA GLY A 707 -5.52 -9.78 -16.17
C GLY A 707 -5.02 -8.35 -16.30
N THR A 708 -5.95 -7.43 -16.14
CA THR A 708 -5.65 -5.99 -16.10
C THR A 708 -6.44 -5.36 -14.97
N TRP A 709 -5.84 -4.35 -14.37
CA TRP A 709 -6.49 -3.52 -13.38
C TRP A 709 -6.29 -2.05 -13.73
N ASN A 710 -7.34 -1.25 -13.60
CA ASN A 710 -7.32 0.16 -13.97
C ASN A 710 -7.92 0.99 -12.85
N ARG A 711 -7.37 2.18 -12.62
CA ARG A 711 -7.93 3.19 -11.72
C ARG A 711 -7.77 4.57 -12.32
N ALA A 712 -8.83 5.35 -12.26
CA ALA A 712 -8.82 6.78 -12.54
C ALA A 712 -9.33 7.52 -11.30
N MET A 713 -8.69 8.62 -10.96
CA MET A 713 -9.13 9.51 -9.87
C MET A 713 -9.12 10.94 -10.39
N ILE A 714 -10.22 11.62 -10.17
CA ILE A 714 -10.42 13.02 -10.53
C ILE A 714 -10.66 13.77 -9.24
N THR A 715 -9.83 14.75 -8.93
CA THR A 715 -10.01 15.64 -7.79
C THR A 715 -10.23 17.06 -8.29
N LEU A 716 -11.33 17.68 -7.86
CA LEU A 716 -11.66 19.07 -8.10
C LEU A 716 -11.65 19.82 -6.77
N ASN A 717 -10.74 20.75 -6.61
CA ASN A 717 -10.62 21.59 -5.41
C ASN A 717 -11.17 23.00 -5.70
N VAL A 718 -12.43 23.24 -5.33
CA VAL A 718 -13.07 24.55 -5.50
C VAL A 718 -12.86 25.37 -4.24
N PRO A 719 -11.99 26.41 -4.27
CA PRO A 719 -11.67 27.21 -3.09
C PRO A 719 -12.93 27.76 -2.40
N ARG A 720 -12.97 27.72 -1.07
CA ARG A 720 -14.07 28.19 -0.20
C ARG A 720 -15.40 27.41 -0.33
N ILE A 721 -15.58 26.57 -1.35
CA ILE A 721 -16.79 25.76 -1.54
C ILE A 721 -16.58 24.38 -0.97
N ALA A 722 -15.88 23.50 -1.70
CA ALA A 722 -15.62 22.13 -1.31
C ALA A 722 -14.55 21.50 -2.21
N ARG A 723 -14.03 20.36 -1.79
CA ARG A 723 -13.22 19.45 -2.57
C ARG A 723 -14.07 18.25 -2.97
N PHE A 724 -14.05 17.92 -4.24
CA PHE A 724 -14.74 16.77 -4.81
C PHE A 724 -13.71 15.77 -5.31
N GLU A 725 -13.98 14.50 -5.10
CA GLU A 725 -13.14 13.41 -5.60
C GLU A 725 -14.02 12.30 -6.14
N VAL A 726 -13.72 11.85 -7.36
CA VAL A 726 -14.33 10.68 -7.99
C VAL A 726 -13.24 9.68 -8.28
N THR A 727 -13.39 8.47 -7.76
CA THR A 727 -12.51 7.34 -8.04
C THR A 727 -13.27 6.30 -8.83
N ILE A 728 -12.78 5.97 -10.00
CA ILE A 728 -13.27 4.88 -10.85
C ILE A 728 -12.20 3.82 -10.86
N GLY A 729 -12.51 2.63 -10.39
CA GLY A 729 -11.56 1.52 -10.33
C GLY A 729 -12.19 0.25 -10.85
N GLY A 730 -11.37 -0.72 -11.28
CA GLY A 730 -11.91 -1.99 -11.66
C GLY A 730 -10.93 -2.92 -12.35
N ARG A 731 -11.31 -4.17 -12.36
CA ARG A 731 -10.63 -5.24 -13.06
C ARG A 731 -11.14 -5.33 -14.49
N GLY A 732 -10.24 -5.51 -15.45
CA GLY A 732 -10.61 -5.92 -16.81
C GLY A 732 -11.04 -7.39 -16.82
N LYS A 733 -11.31 -7.89 -18.03
CA LYS A 733 -11.51 -9.34 -18.21
C LYS A 733 -10.24 -10.09 -17.76
N MET A 734 -10.40 -11.08 -16.90
CA MET A 734 -9.32 -11.97 -16.48
C MET A 734 -9.51 -13.34 -17.11
N LYS A 735 -8.41 -13.95 -17.47
CA LYS A 735 -8.33 -15.34 -17.91
C LYS A 735 -7.58 -16.12 -16.83
N PHE A 736 -8.09 -17.25 -16.42
CA PHE A 736 -7.42 -18.23 -15.55
C PHE A 736 -7.11 -19.49 -16.37
N THR A 737 -6.32 -20.38 -15.84
CA THR A 737 -6.03 -21.66 -16.50
C THR A 737 -7.33 -22.41 -16.86
N THR A 738 -8.26 -22.47 -15.92
CA THR A 738 -9.51 -23.24 -16.06
C THR A 738 -10.76 -22.37 -16.23
N GLY A 739 -10.60 -21.06 -16.51
CA GLY A 739 -11.78 -20.22 -16.60
C GLY A 739 -11.53 -18.75 -16.90
N SER A 740 -12.53 -17.94 -16.61
CA SER A 740 -12.46 -16.49 -16.84
C SER A 740 -13.36 -15.70 -15.89
N SER A 741 -13.03 -14.40 -15.74
CA SER A 741 -13.89 -13.41 -15.08
C SER A 741 -14.15 -12.26 -16.04
N PRO A 742 -15.39 -11.80 -16.22
CA PRO A 742 -15.73 -10.73 -17.17
C PRO A 742 -15.18 -9.35 -16.75
N GLY A 743 -14.66 -9.23 -15.54
CA GLY A 743 -14.23 -7.98 -14.96
C GLY A 743 -15.35 -7.22 -14.25
N SER A 744 -14.97 -6.16 -13.54
CA SER A 744 -15.91 -5.30 -12.82
C SER A 744 -15.38 -3.87 -12.75
N ILE A 745 -16.28 -2.89 -12.67
CA ILE A 745 -15.95 -1.47 -12.48
C ILE A 745 -16.75 -0.98 -11.29
N ASN A 746 -16.11 -0.25 -10.38
CA ASN A 746 -16.76 0.44 -9.28
C ASN A 746 -16.44 1.93 -9.29
N THR A 747 -17.34 2.74 -8.75
CA THR A 747 -17.20 4.19 -8.66
C THR A 747 -17.49 4.66 -7.24
N ASP A 748 -16.52 5.37 -6.66
CA ASP A 748 -16.64 5.98 -5.35
C ASP A 748 -16.60 7.50 -5.48
N ILE A 749 -17.40 8.22 -4.68
CA ILE A 749 -17.47 9.67 -4.67
C ILE A 749 -17.20 10.17 -3.25
N GLY A 750 -16.36 11.19 -3.12
CA GLY A 750 -16.07 11.90 -1.87
C GLY A 750 -16.28 13.40 -2.03
N ILE A 751 -16.95 14.02 -1.06
CA ILE A 751 -17.17 15.47 -1.00
C ILE A 751 -16.72 15.95 0.37
N GLN A 752 -15.75 16.86 0.42
CA GLN A 752 -15.22 17.40 1.68
C GLN A 752 -15.34 18.91 1.73
N LYS A 753 -15.80 19.41 2.86
CA LYS A 753 -15.75 20.83 3.20
C LYS A 753 -14.96 21.04 4.47
N SER A 754 -14.03 22.01 4.43
CA SER A 754 -13.22 22.39 5.57
C SER A 754 -13.76 23.66 6.21
N PHE A 755 -13.67 23.73 7.54
CA PHE A 755 -14.13 24.82 8.40
C PHE A 755 -13.02 25.19 9.39
N LEU A 756 -13.18 26.26 10.15
CA LEU A 756 -12.29 26.68 11.22
C LEU A 756 -10.82 26.77 10.76
N GLN A 757 -10.57 27.44 9.65
CA GLN A 757 -9.23 27.57 9.05
C GLN A 757 -8.58 26.20 8.80
N ASN A 758 -9.32 25.25 8.22
CA ASN A 758 -8.93 23.87 7.93
C ASN A 758 -8.69 22.98 9.17
N LYS A 759 -9.07 23.40 10.37
CA LYS A 759 -9.00 22.56 11.57
C LYS A 759 -10.10 21.50 11.62
N LEU A 760 -11.30 21.83 11.14
CA LEU A 760 -12.43 20.91 11.06
C LEU A 760 -12.70 20.57 9.60
N SER A 761 -12.88 19.29 9.28
CA SER A 761 -13.34 18.84 7.97
C SER A 761 -14.50 17.86 8.10
N VAL A 762 -15.49 18.01 7.23
CA VAL A 762 -16.62 17.10 7.08
C VAL A 762 -16.53 16.49 5.69
N THR A 763 -16.54 15.18 5.61
CA THR A 763 -16.45 14.40 4.37
C THR A 763 -17.69 13.51 4.24
N LEU A 764 -18.43 13.67 3.15
CA LEU A 764 -19.45 12.72 2.71
C LEU A 764 -18.80 11.74 1.73
N LYS A 765 -19.02 10.46 1.93
CA LYS A 765 -18.49 9.38 1.07
C LYS A 765 -19.63 8.51 0.59
N PHE A 766 -19.60 8.18 -0.69
CA PHE A 766 -20.46 7.20 -1.35
C PHE A 766 -19.56 6.11 -1.94
N ASP A 767 -19.67 4.89 -1.44
CA ASP A 767 -18.90 3.74 -1.92
C ASP A 767 -19.75 2.94 -2.90
N ASP A 768 -19.17 2.62 -4.06
CA ASP A 768 -19.82 1.88 -5.15
C ASP A 768 -21.19 2.44 -5.56
N VAL A 769 -21.24 3.71 -5.93
CA VAL A 769 -22.47 4.48 -6.24
C VAL A 769 -23.43 3.73 -7.17
N PHE A 770 -22.92 2.95 -8.12
CA PHE A 770 -23.69 2.22 -9.10
C PHE A 770 -23.98 0.76 -8.73
N ASP A 771 -23.58 0.30 -7.51
CA ASP A 771 -23.73 -1.08 -7.02
C ASP A 771 -23.18 -2.14 -8.00
N THR A 772 -22.01 -1.87 -8.54
CA THR A 772 -21.37 -2.68 -9.60
C THR A 772 -20.26 -3.58 -9.11
N LYS A 773 -19.91 -3.50 -7.83
CA LYS A 773 -18.80 -4.24 -7.22
C LYS A 773 -19.16 -5.67 -6.97
N LYS A 774 -18.90 -6.50 -7.95
CA LYS A 774 -19.12 -7.95 -7.89
C LYS A 774 -17.94 -8.70 -8.50
N PHE A 775 -17.76 -9.93 -8.07
CA PHE A 775 -16.77 -10.85 -8.61
C PHE A 775 -17.50 -12.02 -9.25
N VAL A 776 -17.28 -12.21 -10.53
CA VAL A 776 -17.89 -13.29 -11.31
C VAL A 776 -16.77 -14.22 -11.78
N ILE A 777 -16.95 -15.52 -11.60
CA ILE A 777 -16.04 -16.56 -12.08
C ILE A 777 -16.85 -17.55 -12.92
N ASN A 778 -16.30 -17.89 -14.08
CA ASN A 778 -16.80 -18.96 -14.93
C ASN A 778 -15.65 -19.92 -15.15
N THR A 779 -15.82 -21.21 -14.78
CA THR A 779 -14.81 -22.26 -15.02
C THR A 779 -15.40 -23.42 -15.79
N GLU A 780 -14.55 -24.12 -16.53
CA GLU A 780 -14.88 -25.36 -17.20
C GLU A 780 -13.69 -26.31 -17.02
N ASN A 781 -13.92 -27.44 -16.36
CA ASN A 781 -12.89 -28.41 -16.00
C ASN A 781 -13.35 -29.80 -16.43
N VAL A 782 -12.43 -30.60 -16.92
CA VAL A 782 -12.65 -32.05 -17.09
C VAL A 782 -12.22 -32.71 -15.78
N ILE A 783 -13.09 -33.48 -15.19
CA ILE A 783 -12.88 -34.24 -13.95
C ILE A 783 -12.73 -35.70 -14.33
N THR A 784 -11.63 -36.32 -13.95
CA THR A 784 -11.39 -37.74 -14.11
C THR A 784 -11.52 -38.39 -12.70
N PRO A 785 -12.59 -39.17 -12.43
CA PRO A 785 -12.75 -39.84 -11.15
C PRO A 785 -11.61 -40.79 -10.82
N ILE A 786 -11.33 -41.03 -9.56
CA ILE A 786 -10.34 -42.04 -9.12
C ILE A 786 -10.89 -43.45 -9.36
N ASP A 787 -12.19 -43.60 -9.24
CA ASP A 787 -12.85 -44.86 -9.53
C ASP A 787 -12.78 -45.15 -11.05
N PRO A 788 -12.00 -46.17 -11.47
CA PRO A 788 -11.81 -46.47 -12.90
C PRO A 788 -13.08 -46.93 -13.61
N GLU A 789 -14.15 -47.25 -12.88
CA GLU A 789 -15.45 -47.65 -13.43
C GLU A 789 -16.32 -46.43 -13.77
N LYS A 790 -15.95 -45.25 -13.35
CA LYS A 790 -16.63 -43.98 -13.63
C LYS A 790 -16.02 -43.24 -14.81
N ASP A 791 -16.84 -42.80 -15.75
CA ASP A 791 -16.44 -42.00 -16.86
C ASP A 791 -16.03 -40.59 -16.42
N SER A 792 -15.02 -40.01 -17.12
CA SER A 792 -14.67 -38.60 -16.99
C SER A 792 -15.85 -37.71 -17.39
N TYR A 793 -16.04 -36.60 -16.67
CA TYR A 793 -17.13 -35.67 -16.94
C TYR A 793 -16.64 -34.21 -16.95
N THR A 794 -17.40 -33.32 -17.62
CA THR A 794 -17.10 -31.89 -17.62
C THR A 794 -17.89 -31.18 -16.55
N GLN A 795 -17.19 -30.49 -15.64
CA GLN A 795 -17.78 -29.61 -14.62
C GLN A 795 -17.70 -28.16 -15.09
N ILE A 796 -18.85 -27.50 -15.26
CA ILE A 796 -18.95 -26.07 -15.55
C ILE A 796 -19.45 -25.36 -14.28
N MET A 797 -18.73 -24.34 -13.83
CA MET A 797 -19.14 -23.52 -12.69
C MET A 797 -19.35 -22.07 -13.10
N ASN A 798 -20.51 -21.53 -12.74
CA ASN A 798 -20.80 -20.09 -12.78
C ASN A 798 -21.00 -19.58 -11.36
N ALA A 799 -20.21 -18.61 -10.95
CA ALA A 799 -20.31 -18.05 -9.61
C ALA A 799 -20.29 -16.52 -9.62
N GLU A 800 -21.13 -15.92 -8.79
CA GLU A 800 -21.11 -14.48 -8.49
C GLU A 800 -20.98 -14.29 -6.98
N ARG A 801 -20.10 -13.39 -6.56
CA ARG A 801 -19.95 -13.01 -5.16
C ARG A 801 -19.94 -11.50 -5.00
N ARG A 802 -20.67 -11.00 -4.00
CA ARG A 802 -20.65 -9.63 -3.52
C ARG A 802 -20.26 -9.64 -2.05
N ARG A 803 -19.18 -8.97 -1.70
CA ARG A 803 -18.71 -8.89 -0.30
C ARG A 803 -19.50 -7.86 0.51
N GLN A 804 -19.97 -6.82 -0.12
CA GLN A 804 -20.59 -5.68 0.52
C GLN A 804 -21.45 -4.92 -0.49
N GLN A 805 -22.56 -4.41 -0.04
CA GLN A 805 -23.43 -3.52 -0.82
C GLN A 805 -22.89 -2.09 -0.83
N ARG A 806 -23.37 -1.26 -1.75
CA ARG A 806 -23.12 0.18 -1.72
C ARG A 806 -23.51 0.77 -0.38
N TYR A 807 -22.79 1.79 0.08
CA TYR A 807 -23.13 2.49 1.31
C TYR A 807 -22.68 3.95 1.28
N MET A 808 -23.35 4.76 2.10
CA MET A 808 -22.99 6.13 2.37
C MET A 808 -22.43 6.26 3.79
N SER A 809 -21.48 7.18 3.97
CA SER A 809 -20.94 7.52 5.28
C SER A 809 -20.58 9.00 5.38
N ILE A 810 -20.64 9.53 6.60
CA ILE A 810 -20.14 10.85 6.97
C ILE A 810 -18.94 10.69 7.90
N ASN A 811 -17.87 11.41 7.60
CA ASN A 811 -16.68 11.48 8.46
C ASN A 811 -16.44 12.92 8.88
N ILE A 812 -16.21 13.13 10.18
CA ILE A 812 -15.87 14.42 10.78
C ILE A 812 -14.47 14.28 11.37
N ASN A 813 -13.55 15.17 10.98
CA ASN A 813 -12.18 15.19 11.51
C ASN A 813 -11.85 16.57 12.04
N TYR A 814 -11.35 16.64 13.28
CA TYR A 814 -10.88 17.85 13.93
C TYR A 814 -9.40 17.74 14.30
N ASN A 815 -8.60 18.69 13.81
CA ASN A 815 -7.18 18.80 14.11
C ASN A 815 -6.96 19.94 15.13
N PHE A 816 -6.20 19.67 16.18
CA PHE A 816 -5.87 20.65 17.22
C PHE A 816 -4.35 20.81 17.35
N GLY A 817 -3.93 21.89 18.05
CA GLY A 817 -2.53 22.25 18.24
C GLY A 817 -1.97 23.14 17.13
N LYS A 818 -0.64 23.32 17.12
CA LYS A 818 0.05 24.15 16.15
C LYS A 818 0.11 23.43 14.81
N GLN A 819 -0.50 23.98 13.80
CA GLN A 819 -0.29 23.54 12.42
C GLN A 819 0.82 24.39 11.82
N GLN A 820 2.06 23.90 11.80
CA GLN A 820 3.08 24.57 11.01
C GLN A 820 2.75 24.40 9.53
N LYS A 821 2.77 25.52 8.81
CA LYS A 821 2.88 25.49 7.36
C LYS A 821 4.21 24.78 7.06
N LYS A 822 4.18 23.65 6.34
CA LYS A 822 5.41 22.97 5.90
C LYS A 822 6.27 24.00 5.20
N LYS A 823 7.42 24.38 5.82
CA LYS A 823 8.47 25.10 5.14
C LYS A 823 8.99 24.19 4.03
N TRP A 824 8.65 24.50 2.80
CA TRP A 824 9.19 23.80 1.65
C TRP A 824 10.67 24.14 1.57
N ASN A 825 11.54 23.22 2.00
CA ASN A 825 12.96 23.34 1.81
C ASN A 825 13.26 23.16 0.32
N ARG A 826 13.39 24.28 -0.39
CA ARG A 826 13.84 24.33 -1.79
C ARG A 826 15.24 23.74 -1.99
N ARG A 827 15.97 23.37 -0.93
CA ARG A 827 17.34 22.84 -0.98
C ARG A 827 17.48 21.48 -1.66
N ASN A 828 16.43 20.66 -1.77
CA ASN A 828 16.54 19.31 -2.35
C ASN A 828 16.22 19.20 -3.84
N PHE A 829 15.97 20.31 -4.56
CA PHE A 829 15.70 20.27 -6.01
C PHE A 829 16.81 20.86 -6.90
N GLY A 830 17.93 21.28 -6.34
CA GLY A 830 19.01 21.92 -7.10
C GLY A 830 20.41 21.65 -6.58
N GLY A 831 20.64 20.58 -5.87
CA GLY A 831 21.96 20.20 -5.36
C GLY A 831 22.30 18.77 -5.74
N ARG A 832 23.22 18.59 -6.66
CA ARG A 832 24.12 17.46 -6.93
C ARG A 832 23.76 16.14 -6.26
N GLY A 833 23.54 15.14 -7.12
CA GLY A 833 23.30 13.76 -6.76
C GLY A 833 24.24 13.28 -5.66
N GLY A 834 23.66 12.92 -4.57
CA GLY A 834 24.25 12.10 -3.54
C GLY A 834 23.26 10.99 -3.30
N GLY A 835 23.74 9.75 -3.31
CA GLY A 835 22.97 8.53 -3.13
C GLY A 835 21.98 8.65 -1.96
N GLY A 836 20.78 8.19 -2.21
CA GLY A 836 19.71 8.19 -1.24
C GLY A 836 20.05 7.37 -0.01
N GLY A 837 20.68 7.99 0.97
CA GLY A 837 20.51 7.56 2.34
C GLY A 837 19.03 7.79 2.69
N MET A 838 18.35 6.79 3.20
CA MET A 838 17.05 6.99 3.80
C MET A 838 17.19 7.97 4.95
N ASP A 839 16.99 9.27 4.69
CA ASP A 839 16.60 10.15 5.75
C ASP A 839 15.21 9.72 6.21
N MET A 840 15.19 8.85 7.20
CA MET A 840 14.04 8.75 8.08
C MET A 840 14.04 10.04 8.91
N ASP A 841 13.64 11.14 8.30
CA ASP A 841 13.18 12.28 9.08
C ASP A 841 11.88 11.82 9.76
N TYR A 842 12.04 11.53 11.06
CA TYR A 842 10.95 11.26 11.99
C TYR A 842 9.98 12.44 12.09
#